data_326b0b6a1f3b3f614b5160c40c516e1f
#
_entry.id   326b0b6a1f3b3f614b5160c40c516e1f
#
_cell.length_a   1.000
_cell.length_b   1.000
_cell.length_c   1.000
_cell.angle_alpha   90.00
_cell.angle_beta   90.00
_cell.angle_gamma   90.00
#
_symmetry.space_group_name_H-M   'P 1'
#
loop_
_entity.id
_entity.type
_entity.pdbx_description
1 polymer ?
#
loop_
_entity_poly.entity_id
_entity_poly.type
_entity_poly.pdbx_seq_one_letter_code
_entity_poly.pdbx_strand_id
1 'polypeptide(L)'
;MDGMGDKATLLETGRFVQQADRDDPGVAAEEARRRLAAEAGDVEAMSVLGATLLRRGDLDGAESLLRAATAAGDRAAANNLGVLLHQRGYADEAAGWWRVAAVAGSAAAAHALGRHHRERGDEPAAEYWLRQSAEQGHVLGAYALADLLEHRGEDGVENWMRAAAERGHREAAYRLARMLDLRAQGEGPGGERAGPGADGARSTGGFRSPARRDRGTAAGARRAGTPARPGPKAEPTGSQQLTAAEEAEQWYRQAAARGHRRAALHLGAILEKRGALKEAGRWYLTSANDGEARAACALGFLLRDAGDVESAAVWWLRAAQEGDGNAANALGALHAERGEPQTAERWYRTALDAGDINGAYNLALLCAERNRTQQAEQWYRRAAYAGHREAANALAVLLLQSGDAEGAEPWFSKAAEAGSVDAAFNLGILCANRGDDPGALAWYGRAAAAGHTEAALQVGIALLRDGDEAGAERHLRCAAGGGSPEAAYRLATVLDARRPPPPAHELGEPVTEKTECEEWYERAAEQGHRRAQVRIGMLAAARGDVVEAAGWYRRAAEAGSRNGAFNLGLLLAREGSEPEAALWWRRAADAGHGRAALRLALLFARRGELAEAQRWSTRAAELGPEEVAARAARLRDAVRQELSA
;
A
#
# COMPACT_ATOMS: atom_id res chain seq x y z
N MET A 1 -33.37 4.90 -12.07
CA MET A 1 -34.61 4.65 -11.31
C MET A 1 -34.75 5.60 -10.11
N ASP A 2 -34.47 6.89 -10.31
CA ASP A 2 -34.46 7.91 -9.22
C ASP A 2 -35.75 8.74 -9.14
N GLY A 3 -36.79 8.33 -9.84
CA GLY A 3 -38.01 9.13 -9.97
C GLY A 3 -39.08 8.99 -8.87
N MET A 4 -38.96 8.00 -7.98
CA MET A 4 -40.02 7.79 -6.97
C MET A 4 -39.79 8.49 -5.62
N GLY A 5 -38.55 8.78 -5.25
CA GLY A 5 -38.23 9.54 -4.02
C GLY A 5 -38.60 11.03 -4.09
N ASP A 6 -38.52 11.58 -5.29
CA ASP A 6 -38.73 13.02 -5.53
C ASP A 6 -40.19 13.45 -5.46
N LYS A 7 -41.14 12.55 -5.77
CA LYS A 7 -42.57 12.88 -5.82
C LYS A 7 -43.18 13.18 -4.46
N ALA A 8 -42.70 12.53 -3.41
CA ALA A 8 -43.24 12.70 -2.05
C ALA A 8 -42.73 13.98 -1.37
N THR A 9 -41.53 14.45 -1.74
CA THR A 9 -40.90 15.67 -1.18
C THR A 9 -41.35 16.96 -1.83
N LEU A 10 -41.99 16.90 -2.99
CA LEU A 10 -42.62 18.05 -3.64
C LEU A 10 -43.99 18.42 -3.03
N LEU A 11 -44.58 17.50 -2.24
CA LEU A 11 -45.87 17.74 -1.61
C LEU A 11 -45.69 18.36 -0.22
N GLU A 12 -46.35 19.46 0.07
CA GLU A 12 -46.22 20.19 1.36
C GLU A 12 -46.82 19.44 2.56
N THR A 13 -47.60 18.38 2.36
CA THR A 13 -48.17 17.60 3.46
C THR A 13 -47.29 16.36 3.70
N GLY A 14 -46.24 16.53 4.54
CA GLY A 14 -45.13 15.58 4.72
C GLY A 14 -45.36 14.45 5.73
N ARG A 15 -46.35 13.58 5.61
CA ARG A 15 -46.30 12.25 6.25
C ARG A 15 -46.41 11.16 5.20
N PHE A 16 -45.35 10.35 5.08
CA PHE A 16 -45.38 9.10 4.35
C PHE A 16 -46.39 8.18 5.01
N VAL A 17 -47.50 7.88 4.35
CA VAL A 17 -48.37 6.75 4.70
C VAL A 17 -47.79 5.54 3.99
N GLN A 18 -47.20 4.62 4.75
CA GLN A 18 -46.73 3.35 4.21
C GLN A 18 -47.91 2.52 3.70
N GLN A 19 -47.65 1.66 2.73
CA GLN A 19 -48.67 0.80 2.10
C GLN A 19 -49.43 -0.09 3.11
N ALA A 20 -48.83 -0.35 4.29
CA ALA A 20 -49.41 -1.12 5.40
C ALA A 20 -50.55 -0.40 6.14
N ASP A 21 -50.67 0.95 5.99
CA ASP A 21 -51.73 1.71 6.69
C ASP A 21 -53.06 1.78 5.92
N ARG A 22 -53.20 1.07 4.78
CA ARG A 22 -54.39 1.11 3.95
C ARG A 22 -55.60 0.40 4.55
N ASP A 23 -55.38 -0.56 5.42
CA ASP A 23 -56.43 -1.42 6.02
C ASP A 23 -56.74 -1.02 7.47
N ASP A 24 -56.21 0.10 7.96
CA ASP A 24 -56.54 0.62 9.28
C ASP A 24 -57.90 1.33 9.23
N PRO A 25 -58.92 0.81 9.93
CA PRO A 25 -60.25 1.41 9.98
C PRO A 25 -60.24 2.85 10.51
N GLY A 26 -59.21 3.22 11.31
CA GLY A 26 -59.01 4.60 11.78
C GLY A 26 -58.65 5.58 10.66
N VAL A 27 -57.80 5.16 9.72
CA VAL A 27 -57.38 5.97 8.57
C VAL A 27 -58.54 6.17 7.59
N ALA A 28 -59.35 5.13 7.35
CA ALA A 28 -60.50 5.23 6.47
C ALA A 28 -61.61 6.15 7.07
N ALA A 29 -61.83 6.08 8.39
CA ALA A 29 -62.77 6.97 9.07
C ALA A 29 -62.34 8.44 9.05
N GLU A 30 -61.05 8.70 9.20
CA GLU A 30 -60.47 10.04 9.12
C GLU A 30 -60.57 10.62 7.69
N GLU A 31 -60.33 9.80 6.67
CA GLU A 31 -60.50 10.21 5.26
C GLU A 31 -61.97 10.54 4.94
N ALA A 32 -62.91 9.70 5.45
CA ALA A 32 -64.34 9.97 5.29
C ALA A 32 -64.76 11.29 5.95
N ARG A 33 -64.23 11.60 7.15
CA ARG A 33 -64.45 12.90 7.80
C ARG A 33 -63.93 14.07 6.98
N ARG A 34 -62.70 13.95 6.44
CA ARG A 34 -62.09 14.97 5.60
C ARG A 34 -62.88 15.18 4.29
N ARG A 35 -63.44 14.11 3.73
CA ARG A 35 -64.28 14.18 2.54
C ARG A 35 -65.55 15.00 2.81
N LEU A 36 -66.24 14.71 3.92
CA LEU A 36 -67.42 15.49 4.34
C LEU A 36 -67.06 16.95 4.64
N ALA A 37 -65.94 17.22 5.29
CA ALA A 37 -65.49 18.60 5.53
C ALA A 37 -65.13 19.32 4.22
N ALA A 38 -64.50 18.64 3.27
CA ALA A 38 -64.19 19.21 1.95
C ALA A 38 -65.48 19.52 1.14
N GLU A 39 -66.47 18.65 1.21
CA GLU A 39 -67.79 18.87 0.62
C GLU A 39 -68.54 20.05 1.29
N ALA A 40 -68.27 20.30 2.57
CA ALA A 40 -68.79 21.46 3.30
C ALA A 40 -68.05 22.78 3.02
N GLY A 41 -67.02 22.75 2.18
CA GLY A 41 -66.24 23.91 1.78
C GLY A 41 -65.03 24.23 2.65
N ASP A 42 -64.59 23.32 3.51
CA ASP A 42 -63.37 23.49 4.32
C ASP A 42 -62.14 23.42 3.43
N VAL A 43 -61.42 24.53 3.33
CA VAL A 43 -60.24 24.72 2.47
C VAL A 43 -59.07 23.81 2.87
N GLU A 44 -58.82 23.65 4.16
CA GLU A 44 -57.79 22.78 4.67
C GLU A 44 -58.08 21.30 4.35
N ALA A 45 -59.35 20.90 4.55
CA ALA A 45 -59.79 19.54 4.22
C ALA A 45 -59.69 19.28 2.70
N MET A 46 -60.07 20.20 1.84
CA MET A 46 -59.89 20.12 0.38
C MET A 46 -58.43 19.98 -0.02
N SER A 47 -57.54 20.80 0.56
CA SER A 47 -56.09 20.79 0.29
C SER A 47 -55.48 19.44 0.68
N VAL A 48 -55.74 18.97 1.91
CA VAL A 48 -55.19 17.69 2.44
C VAL A 48 -55.75 16.50 1.67
N LEU A 49 -57.04 16.45 1.38
CA LEU A 49 -57.67 15.36 0.62
C LEU A 49 -57.14 15.33 -0.82
N GLY A 50 -57.05 16.51 -1.48
CA GLY A 50 -56.45 16.64 -2.81
C GLY A 50 -55.02 16.14 -2.88
N ALA A 51 -54.18 16.50 -1.88
CA ALA A 51 -52.81 15.99 -1.76
C ALA A 51 -52.78 14.47 -1.54
N THR A 52 -53.75 13.91 -0.82
CA THR A 52 -53.82 12.46 -0.57
C THR A 52 -54.19 11.71 -1.85
N LEU A 53 -55.17 12.21 -2.61
CA LEU A 53 -55.56 11.65 -3.90
C LEU A 53 -54.45 11.75 -4.93
N LEU A 54 -53.72 12.88 -4.97
CA LEU A 54 -52.56 13.06 -5.81
C LEU A 54 -51.45 12.04 -5.51
N ARG A 55 -51.18 11.74 -4.23
CA ARG A 55 -50.21 10.71 -3.83
C ARG A 55 -50.66 9.30 -4.26
N ARG A 56 -51.95 9.02 -4.26
CA ARG A 56 -52.52 7.76 -4.74
C ARG A 56 -52.56 7.62 -6.25
N GLY A 57 -52.30 8.72 -6.98
CA GLY A 57 -52.37 8.74 -8.44
C GLY A 57 -53.76 9.00 -9.01
N ASP A 58 -54.74 9.32 -8.17
CA ASP A 58 -56.05 9.79 -8.59
C ASP A 58 -55.97 11.26 -8.92
N LEU A 59 -55.55 11.55 -10.16
CA LEU A 59 -55.29 12.90 -10.62
C LEU A 59 -56.62 13.68 -10.87
N ASP A 60 -57.69 12.97 -11.29
CA ASP A 60 -58.98 13.61 -11.61
C ASP A 60 -59.71 13.99 -10.33
N GLY A 61 -59.74 13.13 -9.34
CA GLY A 61 -60.30 13.43 -8.03
C GLY A 61 -59.54 14.53 -7.28
N ALA A 62 -58.23 14.56 -7.43
CA ALA A 62 -57.38 15.54 -6.79
C ALA A 62 -57.55 16.95 -7.42
N GLU A 63 -57.69 17.05 -8.75
CA GLU A 63 -57.69 18.35 -9.44
C GLU A 63 -58.80 19.30 -9.01
N SER A 64 -60.02 18.77 -8.92
CA SER A 64 -61.19 19.58 -8.55
C SER A 64 -61.04 20.19 -7.15
N LEU A 65 -60.55 19.36 -6.19
CA LEU A 65 -60.32 19.79 -4.81
C LEU A 65 -59.18 20.78 -4.69
N LEU A 66 -58.07 20.53 -5.38
CA LEU A 66 -56.90 21.41 -5.36
C LEU A 66 -57.20 22.76 -6.04
N ARG A 67 -57.94 22.79 -7.15
CA ARG A 67 -58.39 24.05 -7.78
C ARG A 67 -59.29 24.85 -6.85
N ALA A 68 -60.23 24.19 -6.17
CA ALA A 68 -61.12 24.89 -5.23
C ALA A 68 -60.35 25.48 -4.03
N ALA A 69 -59.46 24.68 -3.41
CA ALA A 69 -58.64 25.16 -2.31
C ALA A 69 -57.67 26.26 -2.73
N THR A 70 -57.10 26.19 -3.95
CA THR A 70 -56.21 27.24 -4.50
C THR A 70 -56.99 28.55 -4.76
N ALA A 71 -58.20 28.45 -5.27
CA ALA A 71 -59.09 29.63 -5.46
C ALA A 71 -59.42 30.31 -4.12
N ALA A 72 -59.46 29.56 -3.02
CA ALA A 72 -59.59 30.09 -1.66
C ALA A 72 -58.31 30.62 -1.05
N GLY A 73 -57.17 30.61 -1.80
CA GLY A 73 -55.90 31.17 -1.36
C GLY A 73 -54.93 30.21 -0.66
N ASP A 74 -55.21 28.88 -0.66
CA ASP A 74 -54.29 27.92 -0.05
C ASP A 74 -53.04 27.72 -0.91
N ARG A 75 -51.90 28.08 -0.35
CA ARG A 75 -50.60 27.96 -1.00
C ARG A 75 -50.12 26.49 -1.17
N ALA A 76 -50.53 25.60 -0.24
CA ALA A 76 -50.18 24.18 -0.32
C ALA A 76 -50.96 23.50 -1.45
N ALA A 77 -52.24 23.86 -1.61
CA ALA A 77 -53.05 23.42 -2.74
C ALA A 77 -52.49 23.94 -4.07
N ALA A 78 -52.07 25.21 -4.14
CA ALA A 78 -51.42 25.76 -5.35
C ALA A 78 -50.15 25.03 -5.73
N ASN A 79 -49.28 24.68 -4.76
CA ASN A 79 -48.11 23.86 -5.01
C ASN A 79 -48.50 22.45 -5.51
N ASN A 80 -49.41 21.79 -4.86
CA ASN A 80 -49.88 20.46 -5.22
C ASN A 80 -50.60 20.41 -6.58
N LEU A 81 -51.33 21.47 -6.94
CA LEU A 81 -51.90 21.63 -8.28
C LEU A 81 -50.83 21.74 -9.35
N GLY A 82 -49.73 22.50 -9.08
CA GLY A 82 -48.57 22.54 -9.94
C GLY A 82 -47.93 21.18 -10.14
N VAL A 83 -47.79 20.37 -9.06
CA VAL A 83 -47.25 18.98 -9.16
C VAL A 83 -48.18 18.09 -10.00
N LEU A 84 -49.51 18.20 -9.82
CA LEU A 84 -50.49 17.49 -10.61
C LEU A 84 -50.39 17.81 -12.11
N LEU A 85 -50.39 19.09 -12.44
CA LEU A 85 -50.30 19.55 -13.82
C LEU A 85 -48.98 19.12 -14.50
N HIS A 86 -47.88 19.19 -13.77
CA HIS A 86 -46.59 18.68 -14.25
C HIS A 86 -46.64 17.18 -14.54
N GLN A 87 -47.29 16.38 -13.69
CA GLN A 87 -47.45 14.94 -13.92
C GLN A 87 -48.30 14.63 -15.16
N ARG A 88 -49.21 15.55 -15.53
CA ARG A 88 -50.04 15.46 -16.74
C ARG A 88 -49.33 15.99 -17.99
N GLY A 89 -48.12 16.56 -17.86
CA GLY A 89 -47.36 17.12 -18.95
C GLY A 89 -47.63 18.60 -19.24
N TYR A 90 -48.43 19.28 -18.43
CA TYR A 90 -48.71 20.71 -18.55
C TYR A 90 -47.69 21.55 -17.77
N ALA A 91 -46.41 21.50 -18.21
CA ALA A 91 -45.29 22.06 -17.48
C ALA A 91 -45.37 23.59 -17.31
N ASP A 92 -45.89 24.33 -18.29
CA ASP A 92 -46.00 25.78 -18.23
C ASP A 92 -47.12 26.25 -17.30
N GLU A 93 -48.25 25.57 -17.31
CA GLU A 93 -49.33 25.82 -16.33
C GLU A 93 -48.86 25.50 -14.92
N ALA A 94 -48.17 24.38 -14.74
CA ALA A 94 -47.56 23.97 -13.47
C ALA A 94 -46.64 25.07 -12.92
N ALA A 95 -45.76 25.62 -13.78
CA ALA A 95 -44.88 26.73 -13.40
C ALA A 95 -45.64 28.00 -12.97
N GLY A 96 -46.77 28.28 -13.61
CA GLY A 96 -47.66 29.35 -13.20
C GLY A 96 -48.18 29.18 -11.76
N TRP A 97 -48.65 28.02 -11.43
CA TRP A 97 -49.14 27.69 -10.08
C TRP A 97 -48.05 27.59 -9.04
N TRP A 98 -46.89 27.05 -9.39
CA TRP A 98 -45.73 27.08 -8.50
C TRP A 98 -45.26 28.48 -8.20
N ARG A 99 -45.32 29.41 -9.20
CA ARG A 99 -45.00 30.84 -8.99
C ARG A 99 -45.96 31.49 -7.98
N VAL A 100 -47.25 31.21 -8.10
CA VAL A 100 -48.25 31.69 -7.13
C VAL A 100 -47.95 31.19 -5.74
N ALA A 101 -47.72 29.88 -5.58
CA ALA A 101 -47.41 29.28 -4.30
C ALA A 101 -46.06 29.76 -3.72
N ALA A 102 -45.01 29.91 -4.56
CA ALA A 102 -43.70 30.38 -4.13
C ALA A 102 -43.73 31.85 -3.65
N VAL A 103 -44.44 32.72 -4.34
CA VAL A 103 -44.66 34.11 -3.90
C VAL A 103 -45.44 34.17 -2.58
N ALA A 104 -46.36 33.22 -2.36
CA ALA A 104 -47.07 33.05 -1.08
C ALA A 104 -46.20 32.40 0.01
N GLY A 105 -44.89 32.12 -0.24
CA GLY A 105 -43.94 31.59 0.73
C GLY A 105 -43.88 30.08 0.80
N SER A 106 -44.24 29.35 -0.27
CA SER A 106 -44.02 27.90 -0.35
C SER A 106 -42.61 27.59 -0.82
N ALA A 107 -41.77 27.10 0.08
CA ALA A 107 -40.40 26.71 -0.23
C ALA A 107 -40.32 25.52 -1.21
N ALA A 108 -41.29 24.58 -1.12
CA ALA A 108 -41.40 23.44 -2.04
C ALA A 108 -41.75 23.91 -3.47
N ALA A 109 -42.68 24.87 -3.61
CA ALA A 109 -43.03 25.44 -4.90
C ALA A 109 -41.85 26.25 -5.52
N ALA A 110 -41.13 27.01 -4.70
CA ALA A 110 -39.93 27.72 -5.14
C ALA A 110 -38.86 26.73 -5.67
N HIS A 111 -38.66 25.58 -5.00
CA HIS A 111 -37.79 24.52 -5.49
C HIS A 111 -38.27 23.92 -6.83
N ALA A 112 -39.57 23.60 -6.92
CA ALA A 112 -40.15 23.06 -8.15
C ALA A 112 -40.00 24.03 -9.34
N LEU A 113 -40.24 25.30 -9.08
CA LEU A 113 -40.10 26.38 -10.08
C LEU A 113 -38.62 26.56 -10.50
N GLY A 114 -37.69 26.53 -9.54
CA GLY A 114 -36.26 26.58 -9.82
C GLY A 114 -35.79 25.44 -10.70
N ARG A 115 -36.26 24.20 -10.43
CA ARG A 115 -35.99 23.05 -11.31
C ARG A 115 -36.57 23.23 -12.71
N HIS A 116 -37.81 23.71 -12.82
CA HIS A 116 -38.43 23.97 -14.11
C HIS A 116 -37.63 24.97 -14.95
N HIS A 117 -37.14 26.07 -14.36
CA HIS A 117 -36.28 27.04 -15.06
C HIS A 117 -34.93 26.40 -15.45
N ARG A 118 -34.34 25.56 -14.58
CA ARG A 118 -33.09 24.87 -14.90
C ARG A 118 -33.25 23.92 -16.10
N GLU A 119 -34.35 23.17 -16.17
CA GLU A 119 -34.65 22.25 -17.28
C GLU A 119 -34.82 22.99 -18.61
N ARG A 120 -35.21 24.28 -18.57
CA ARG A 120 -35.31 25.16 -19.72
C ARG A 120 -34.03 25.93 -20.05
N GLY A 121 -32.98 25.79 -19.26
CA GLY A 121 -31.71 26.47 -19.43
C GLY A 121 -31.75 27.95 -18.97
N ASP A 122 -32.80 28.36 -18.24
CA ASP A 122 -32.88 29.70 -17.63
C ASP A 122 -32.23 29.66 -16.24
N GLU A 123 -30.91 29.66 -16.25
CA GLU A 123 -30.12 29.53 -15.02
C GLU A 123 -30.30 30.71 -14.04
N PRO A 124 -30.39 31.99 -14.48
CA PRO A 124 -30.61 33.08 -13.54
C PRO A 124 -31.95 32.97 -12.79
N ALA A 125 -33.02 32.61 -13.48
CA ALA A 125 -34.30 32.39 -12.83
C ALA A 125 -34.29 31.14 -11.94
N ALA A 126 -33.60 30.06 -12.37
CA ALA A 126 -33.40 28.86 -11.56
C ALA A 126 -32.69 29.21 -10.25
N GLU A 127 -31.58 29.93 -10.30
CA GLU A 127 -30.84 30.37 -9.12
C GLU A 127 -31.70 31.18 -8.17
N TYR A 128 -32.42 32.15 -8.68
CA TYR A 128 -33.29 33.01 -7.87
C TYR A 128 -34.30 32.19 -7.06
N TRP A 129 -35.01 31.26 -7.71
CA TRP A 129 -36.03 30.46 -7.04
C TRP A 129 -35.47 29.39 -6.13
N LEU A 130 -34.35 28.76 -6.51
CA LEU A 130 -33.64 27.79 -5.65
C LEU A 130 -33.08 28.48 -4.39
N ARG A 131 -32.55 29.70 -4.52
CA ARG A 131 -32.08 30.50 -3.39
C ARG A 131 -33.23 30.86 -2.44
N GLN A 132 -34.36 31.31 -2.95
CA GLN A 132 -35.55 31.55 -2.15
C GLN A 132 -36.01 30.28 -1.39
N SER A 133 -35.99 29.14 -2.07
CA SER A 133 -36.31 27.83 -1.43
C SER A 133 -35.32 27.45 -0.32
N ALA A 134 -34.02 27.62 -0.59
CA ALA A 134 -32.94 27.30 0.34
C ALA A 134 -32.96 28.20 1.59
N GLU A 135 -33.16 29.50 1.42
CA GLU A 135 -33.27 30.48 2.50
C GLU A 135 -34.49 30.22 3.43
N GLN A 136 -35.57 29.68 2.88
CA GLN A 136 -36.72 29.23 3.64
C GLN A 136 -36.50 27.84 4.29
N GLY A 137 -35.30 27.28 4.16
CA GLY A 137 -34.89 26.04 4.82
C GLY A 137 -35.30 24.75 4.11
N HIS A 138 -35.70 24.82 2.84
CA HIS A 138 -36.04 23.60 2.08
C HIS A 138 -34.80 22.83 1.69
N VAL A 139 -34.73 21.57 2.12
CA VAL A 139 -33.54 20.71 1.99
C VAL A 139 -33.12 20.49 0.55
N LEU A 140 -34.09 20.14 -0.32
CA LEU A 140 -33.83 19.92 -1.74
C LEU A 140 -33.50 21.24 -2.47
N GLY A 141 -34.08 22.37 -2.02
CA GLY A 141 -33.75 23.67 -2.54
C GLY A 141 -32.30 24.06 -2.29
N ALA A 142 -31.80 23.84 -1.07
CA ALA A 142 -30.41 24.09 -0.70
C ALA A 142 -29.45 23.18 -1.48
N TYR A 143 -29.80 21.87 -1.63
CA TYR A 143 -29.01 20.94 -2.42
C TYR A 143 -28.97 21.32 -3.90
N ALA A 144 -30.12 21.60 -4.50
CA ALA A 144 -30.23 21.97 -5.91
C ALA A 144 -29.51 23.31 -6.23
N LEU A 145 -29.55 24.26 -5.30
CA LEU A 145 -28.78 25.51 -5.42
C LEU A 145 -27.27 25.22 -5.37
N ALA A 146 -26.82 24.41 -4.41
CA ALA A 146 -25.42 24.05 -4.31
C ALA A 146 -24.92 23.32 -5.57
N ASP A 147 -25.74 22.43 -6.14
CA ASP A 147 -25.43 21.70 -7.38
C ASP A 147 -25.36 22.64 -8.60
N LEU A 148 -26.22 23.68 -8.66
CA LEU A 148 -26.19 24.71 -9.71
C LEU A 148 -24.91 25.58 -9.60
N LEU A 149 -24.56 26.02 -8.38
CA LEU A 149 -23.37 26.82 -8.12
C LEU A 149 -22.08 26.04 -8.40
N GLU A 150 -22.05 24.77 -8.04
CA GLU A 150 -20.91 23.86 -8.34
C GLU A 150 -20.70 23.73 -9.86
N HIS A 151 -21.79 23.54 -10.61
CA HIS A 151 -21.73 23.45 -12.08
C HIS A 151 -21.14 24.72 -12.74
N ARG A 152 -21.41 25.88 -12.15
CA ARG A 152 -20.92 27.18 -12.63
C ARG A 152 -19.55 27.57 -12.06
N GLY A 153 -19.03 26.79 -11.10
CA GLY A 153 -17.77 27.08 -10.41
C GLY A 153 -17.84 28.32 -9.52
N GLU A 154 -19.02 28.65 -8.99
CA GLU A 154 -19.26 29.81 -8.13
C GLU A 154 -19.04 29.49 -6.65
N ASP A 155 -18.78 30.54 -5.87
CA ASP A 155 -18.58 30.45 -4.44
C ASP A 155 -19.89 30.11 -3.67
N GLY A 156 -19.75 29.58 -2.47
CA GLY A 156 -20.88 29.30 -1.57
C GLY A 156 -21.46 27.90 -1.66
N VAL A 157 -20.93 27.04 -2.52
CA VAL A 157 -21.34 25.62 -2.66
C VAL A 157 -21.29 24.89 -1.31
N GLU A 158 -20.19 25.03 -0.56
CA GLU A 158 -20.00 24.38 0.74
C GLU A 158 -21.08 24.76 1.74
N ASN A 159 -21.43 26.05 1.81
CA ASN A 159 -22.41 26.55 2.77
C ASN A 159 -23.80 25.95 2.51
N TRP A 160 -24.21 25.85 1.25
CA TRP A 160 -25.51 25.30 0.89
C TRP A 160 -25.53 23.76 0.97
N MET A 161 -24.41 23.08 0.64
CA MET A 161 -24.26 21.63 0.88
C MET A 161 -24.35 21.33 2.37
N ARG A 162 -23.71 22.13 3.23
CA ARG A 162 -23.76 22.01 4.69
C ARG A 162 -25.19 22.21 5.21
N ALA A 163 -25.87 23.25 4.75
CA ALA A 163 -27.25 23.51 5.14
C ALA A 163 -28.22 22.37 4.76
N ALA A 164 -28.01 21.74 3.60
CA ALA A 164 -28.78 20.57 3.20
C ALA A 164 -28.42 19.31 4.01
N ALA A 165 -27.12 19.09 4.26
CA ALA A 165 -26.60 17.94 5.01
C ALA A 165 -27.08 17.94 6.47
N GLU A 166 -27.03 19.10 7.16
CA GLU A 166 -27.53 19.30 8.53
C GLU A 166 -29.02 18.94 8.66
N ARG A 167 -29.80 19.22 7.63
CA ARG A 167 -31.23 18.88 7.57
C ARG A 167 -31.50 17.46 7.06
N GLY A 168 -30.46 16.66 6.86
CA GLY A 168 -30.58 15.24 6.60
C GLY A 168 -30.46 14.78 5.16
N HIS A 169 -30.05 15.62 4.23
CA HIS A 169 -29.85 15.20 2.85
C HIS A 169 -28.61 14.35 2.70
N ARG A 170 -28.78 13.06 2.44
CA ARG A 170 -27.68 12.06 2.42
C ARG A 170 -26.64 12.34 1.35
N GLU A 171 -27.08 12.77 0.14
CA GLU A 171 -26.17 13.08 -0.96
C GLU A 171 -25.35 14.36 -0.68
N ALA A 172 -26.00 15.40 -0.10
CA ALA A 172 -25.30 16.62 0.30
C ALA A 172 -24.25 16.33 1.37
N ALA A 173 -24.56 15.48 2.36
CA ALA A 173 -23.62 15.07 3.39
C ALA A 173 -22.40 14.31 2.77
N TYR A 174 -22.64 13.44 1.78
CA TYR A 174 -21.59 12.73 1.05
C TYR A 174 -20.71 13.69 0.24
N ARG A 175 -21.32 14.60 -0.55
CA ARG A 175 -20.55 15.57 -1.36
C ARG A 175 -19.75 16.53 -0.48
N LEU A 176 -20.34 17.02 0.62
CA LEU A 176 -19.65 17.86 1.60
C LEU A 176 -18.43 17.13 2.19
N ALA A 177 -18.62 15.87 2.60
CA ALA A 177 -17.53 15.03 3.09
C ALA A 177 -16.40 14.89 2.07
N ARG A 178 -16.73 14.67 0.80
CA ARG A 178 -15.73 14.63 -0.29
C ARG A 178 -14.95 15.93 -0.47
N MET A 179 -15.65 17.06 -0.43
CA MET A 179 -15.01 18.40 -0.55
C MET A 179 -14.00 18.63 0.58
N LEU A 180 -14.38 18.30 1.81
CA LEU A 180 -13.53 18.43 3.00
C LEU A 180 -12.34 17.45 2.96
N ASP A 181 -12.55 16.20 2.51
CA ASP A 181 -11.49 15.20 2.37
C ASP A 181 -10.45 15.63 1.32
N LEU A 182 -10.89 16.16 0.17
CA LEU A 182 -9.99 16.70 -0.86
C LEU A 182 -9.17 17.89 -0.34
N ARG A 183 -9.80 18.78 0.45
CA ARG A 183 -9.10 19.90 1.09
C ARG A 183 -8.04 19.40 2.07
N ALA A 184 -8.36 18.43 2.92
CA ALA A 184 -7.42 17.84 3.88
C ALA A 184 -6.22 17.19 3.18
N GLN A 185 -6.42 16.60 2.00
CA GLN A 185 -5.35 16.01 1.19
C GLN A 185 -4.45 17.08 0.53
N GLY A 186 -4.99 18.27 0.19
CA GLY A 186 -4.25 19.38 -0.39
C GLY A 186 -3.48 20.22 0.64
N GLU A 187 -3.84 20.16 1.90
CA GLU A 187 -3.18 20.85 3.02
C GLU A 187 -2.01 20.06 3.64
N GLY A 188 -1.75 18.82 3.17
CA GLY A 188 -0.62 18.02 3.63
C GLY A 188 0.74 18.59 3.22
N PRO A 189 1.84 18.36 3.99
CA PRO A 189 3.18 18.85 3.68
C PRO A 189 3.71 18.18 2.42
N GLY A 190 3.50 18.78 1.25
CA GLY A 190 3.96 18.26 -0.04
C GLY A 190 2.96 18.39 -1.20
N GLY A 191 1.97 19.26 -1.10
CA GLY A 191 0.94 19.42 -2.14
C GLY A 191 1.45 20.02 -3.45
N GLU A 192 2.01 19.20 -4.34
CA GLU A 192 1.97 19.45 -5.78
C GLU A 192 0.58 19.06 -6.29
N ARG A 193 -0.09 20.00 -6.95
CA ARG A 193 -1.42 19.82 -7.53
C ARG A 193 -1.40 18.69 -8.55
N ALA A 194 -1.89 17.52 -8.17
CA ALA A 194 -2.29 16.49 -9.14
C ALA A 194 -3.54 17.00 -9.88
N GLY A 195 -3.44 17.08 -11.20
CA GLY A 195 -4.53 17.49 -12.08
C GLY A 195 -5.77 16.58 -11.96
N PRO A 196 -6.97 17.03 -12.36
CA PRO A 196 -8.20 16.29 -12.23
C PRO A 196 -8.22 15.12 -13.24
N GLY A 197 -7.91 13.91 -12.76
CA GLY A 197 -7.95 12.75 -13.64
C GLY A 197 -7.39 11.45 -13.08
N ALA A 198 -7.43 11.22 -11.78
CA ALA A 198 -7.04 9.91 -11.24
C ALA A 198 -7.87 9.54 -10.01
N ASP A 199 -9.16 9.33 -10.20
CA ASP A 199 -9.97 8.63 -9.21
C ASP A 199 -9.56 7.14 -9.21
N GLY A 200 -8.70 6.80 -8.24
CA GLY A 200 -8.70 5.52 -7.55
C GLY A 200 -8.15 4.29 -8.23
N ALA A 201 -6.92 4.29 -8.70
CA ALA A 201 -6.15 3.05 -8.72
C ALA A 201 -5.24 3.03 -7.48
N ARG A 202 -5.68 2.45 -6.37
CA ARG A 202 -4.76 1.95 -5.35
C ARG A 202 -3.89 0.91 -6.05
N SER A 203 -2.62 1.26 -6.26
CA SER A 203 -1.57 0.31 -6.58
C SER A 203 -1.54 -0.72 -5.45
N THR A 204 -2.26 -1.82 -5.63
CA THR A 204 -1.99 -3.03 -4.86
C THR A 204 -0.62 -3.48 -5.31
N GLY A 205 0.38 -3.25 -4.48
CA GLY A 205 1.74 -3.73 -4.71
C GLY A 205 1.68 -5.18 -5.12
N GLY A 206 2.39 -5.50 -6.21
CA GLY A 206 2.44 -6.84 -6.78
C GLY A 206 2.64 -7.88 -5.69
N PHE A 207 1.93 -8.98 -5.80
CA PHE A 207 2.07 -10.16 -4.94
C PHE A 207 3.56 -10.56 -4.89
N ARG A 208 4.24 -10.17 -3.82
CA ARG A 208 5.49 -10.82 -3.45
C ARG A 208 5.10 -12.11 -2.74
N SER A 209 5.47 -13.24 -3.29
CA SER A 209 5.47 -14.52 -2.58
C SER A 209 6.10 -14.32 -1.20
N PRO A 210 5.46 -14.78 -0.12
CA PRO A 210 6.03 -14.65 1.22
C PRO A 210 7.25 -15.53 1.31
N ALA A 211 8.45 -14.95 1.28
CA ALA A 211 9.63 -15.58 1.80
C ALA A 211 9.33 -15.97 3.25
N ARG A 212 9.51 -17.26 3.59
CA ARG A 212 9.36 -17.83 4.92
C ARG A 212 9.93 -16.87 5.97
N ARG A 213 9.08 -16.27 6.77
CA ARG A 213 9.50 -15.61 8.01
C ARG A 213 9.65 -16.70 9.07
N ASP A 214 10.88 -17.02 9.39
CA ASP A 214 11.20 -17.74 10.62
C ASP A 214 10.71 -16.93 11.83
N ARG A 215 9.91 -17.60 12.67
CA ARG A 215 9.45 -17.05 13.94
C ARG A 215 10.63 -17.02 14.91
N GLY A 216 11.28 -15.87 15.02
CA GLY A 216 12.17 -15.55 16.13
C GLY A 216 11.34 -15.08 17.32
N THR A 217 11.30 -15.88 18.37
CA THR A 217 10.76 -15.54 19.68
C THR A 217 11.64 -14.50 20.36
N ALA A 218 11.15 -13.27 20.50
CA ALA A 218 11.77 -12.27 21.37
C ALA A 218 10.92 -12.11 22.63
N ALA A 219 11.36 -12.71 23.72
CA ALA A 219 10.90 -12.42 25.06
C ALA A 219 11.62 -11.15 25.55
N GLY A 220 10.90 -10.02 25.60
CA GLY A 220 11.38 -8.76 26.13
C GLY A 220 10.68 -8.43 27.44
N ALA A 221 11.45 -8.41 28.53
CA ALA A 221 11.04 -8.16 29.90
C ALA A 221 10.35 -6.81 30.12
N ARG A 222 9.15 -6.83 30.72
CA ARG A 222 8.46 -5.66 31.23
C ARG A 222 9.10 -5.21 32.55
N ARG A 223 9.64 -4.00 32.60
CA ARG A 223 9.88 -3.29 33.86
C ARG A 223 8.60 -2.55 34.27
N ALA A 224 8.12 -2.87 35.44
CA ALA A 224 7.01 -2.21 36.10
C ALA A 224 7.41 -0.79 36.52
N GLY A 225 6.72 0.21 35.98
CA GLY A 225 6.74 1.59 36.45
C GLY A 225 5.52 1.85 37.35
N THR A 226 5.75 2.39 38.52
CA THR A 226 4.80 2.79 39.56
C THR A 226 3.73 3.77 39.04
N PRO A 227 2.46 3.67 39.45
CA PRO A 227 1.41 4.57 39.00
C PRO A 227 1.50 5.94 39.67
N ALA A 228 1.58 7.00 38.86
CA ALA A 228 1.41 8.37 39.30
C ALA A 228 -0.06 8.66 39.63
N ARG A 229 -0.27 9.39 40.76
CA ARG A 229 -1.58 9.87 41.22
C ARG A 229 -2.28 10.75 40.18
N PRO A 230 -3.61 10.65 40.02
CA PRO A 230 -4.35 11.52 39.11
C PRO A 230 -4.44 12.95 39.69
N GLY A 231 -3.93 13.91 38.93
CA GLY A 231 -4.18 15.34 39.16
C GLY A 231 -5.61 15.73 38.79
N PRO A 232 -6.10 16.90 39.24
CA PRO A 232 -7.48 17.31 39.08
C PRO A 232 -7.85 17.44 37.59
N LYS A 233 -9.03 16.93 37.26
CA LYS A 233 -9.61 17.00 35.90
C LYS A 233 -9.77 18.48 35.52
N ALA A 234 -9.05 18.92 34.49
CA ALA A 234 -9.31 20.17 33.84
C ALA A 234 -10.67 20.05 33.12
N GLU A 235 -11.55 21.00 33.39
CA GLU A 235 -12.81 21.15 32.67
C GLU A 235 -12.53 21.42 31.17
N PRO A 236 -13.33 20.88 30.22
CA PRO A 236 -13.12 21.11 28.81
C PRO A 236 -13.64 22.52 28.43
N THR A 237 -12.79 23.52 28.53
CA THR A 237 -13.03 24.83 27.94
C THR A 237 -12.27 24.93 26.63
N GLY A 238 -13.02 24.88 25.55
CA GLY A 238 -12.54 25.12 24.18
C GLY A 238 -13.17 24.12 23.23
N SER A 239 -14.13 24.56 22.43
CA SER A 239 -14.55 23.82 21.23
C SER A 239 -13.32 23.70 20.32
N GLN A 240 -12.61 22.56 20.39
CA GLN A 240 -11.58 22.24 19.41
C GLN A 240 -12.27 22.24 18.05
N GLN A 241 -11.92 23.17 17.18
CA GLN A 241 -12.34 23.13 15.79
C GLN A 241 -11.82 21.84 15.21
N LEU A 242 -12.75 21.00 14.72
CA LEU A 242 -12.43 19.75 14.04
C LEU A 242 -11.54 20.05 12.84
N THR A 243 -10.55 19.23 12.62
CA THR A 243 -9.79 19.28 11.36
C THR A 243 -10.71 18.93 10.19
N ALA A 244 -10.38 19.40 8.98
CA ALA A 244 -11.17 19.10 7.78
C ALA A 244 -11.36 17.57 7.57
N ALA A 245 -10.35 16.77 7.92
CA ALA A 245 -10.43 15.32 7.84
C ALA A 245 -11.41 14.70 8.87
N GLU A 246 -11.41 15.20 10.10
CA GLU A 246 -12.33 14.74 11.16
C GLU A 246 -13.78 15.14 10.83
N GLU A 247 -13.97 16.32 10.30
CA GLU A 247 -15.28 16.79 9.86
C GLU A 247 -15.80 15.96 8.67
N ALA A 248 -14.94 15.67 7.69
CA ALA A 248 -15.27 14.79 6.57
C ALA A 248 -15.72 13.40 7.03
N GLU A 249 -15.02 12.80 8.01
CA GLU A 249 -15.40 11.52 8.57
C GLU A 249 -16.80 11.57 9.22
N GLN A 250 -17.11 12.63 9.96
CA GLN A 250 -18.43 12.79 10.58
C GLN A 250 -19.54 12.85 9.53
N TRP A 251 -19.33 13.60 8.45
CA TRP A 251 -20.29 13.70 7.37
C TRP A 251 -20.43 12.39 6.59
N TYR A 252 -19.34 11.66 6.34
CA TYR A 252 -19.43 10.31 5.77
C TYR A 252 -20.23 9.37 6.67
N ARG A 253 -20.02 9.43 8.00
CA ARG A 253 -20.76 8.62 8.97
C ARG A 253 -22.26 8.94 8.97
N GLN A 254 -22.62 10.21 8.90
CA GLN A 254 -24.03 10.62 8.81
C GLN A 254 -24.67 10.18 7.48
N ALA A 255 -24.00 10.36 6.36
CA ALA A 255 -24.50 9.91 5.07
C ALA A 255 -24.66 8.40 5.00
N ALA A 256 -23.67 7.64 5.50
CA ALA A 256 -23.69 6.17 5.56
C ALA A 256 -24.83 5.65 6.45
N ALA A 257 -25.06 6.26 7.62
CA ALA A 257 -26.16 5.91 8.51
C ALA A 257 -27.55 6.14 7.87
N ARG A 258 -27.63 7.03 6.86
CA ARG A 258 -28.84 7.27 6.07
C ARG A 258 -28.92 6.44 4.78
N GLY A 259 -28.08 5.39 4.67
CA GLY A 259 -28.10 4.46 3.54
C GLY A 259 -27.40 4.98 2.28
N HIS A 260 -26.40 5.86 2.41
CA HIS A 260 -25.60 6.26 1.25
C HIS A 260 -24.44 5.29 1.06
N ARG A 261 -24.55 4.36 0.09
CA ARG A 261 -23.58 3.27 -0.13
C ARG A 261 -22.14 3.73 -0.34
N ARG A 262 -21.91 4.78 -1.16
CA ARG A 262 -20.56 5.30 -1.40
C ARG A 262 -19.96 5.96 -0.15
N ALA A 263 -20.78 6.60 0.69
CA ALA A 263 -20.29 7.15 1.96
C ALA A 263 -19.83 6.04 2.90
N ALA A 264 -20.57 4.93 2.97
CA ALA A 264 -20.17 3.76 3.75
C ALA A 264 -18.85 3.14 3.25
N LEU A 265 -18.62 3.10 1.93
CA LEU A 265 -17.33 2.69 1.36
C LEU A 265 -16.19 3.61 1.80
N HIS A 266 -16.35 4.94 1.65
CA HIS A 266 -15.31 5.90 2.04
C HIS A 266 -15.04 5.89 3.56
N LEU A 267 -16.08 5.79 4.37
CA LEU A 267 -15.94 5.66 5.83
C LEU A 267 -15.18 4.38 6.20
N GLY A 268 -15.50 3.25 5.55
CA GLY A 268 -14.76 2.00 5.70
C GLY A 268 -13.28 2.17 5.41
N ALA A 269 -12.93 2.88 4.32
CA ALA A 269 -11.55 3.13 3.94
C ALA A 269 -10.79 4.05 4.93
N ILE A 270 -11.47 5.04 5.52
CA ILE A 270 -10.89 5.91 6.57
C ILE A 270 -10.60 5.08 7.83
N LEU A 271 -11.56 4.27 8.25
CA LEU A 271 -11.44 3.41 9.44
C LEU A 271 -10.36 2.33 9.27
N GLU A 272 -10.25 1.75 8.08
CA GLU A 272 -9.19 0.79 7.73
C GLU A 272 -7.80 1.43 7.84
N LYS A 273 -7.59 2.63 7.30
CA LYS A 273 -6.33 3.40 7.43
C LYS A 273 -5.97 3.68 8.88
N ARG A 274 -6.97 3.89 9.75
CA ARG A 274 -6.80 4.11 11.19
C ARG A 274 -6.55 2.81 11.98
N GLY A 275 -6.71 1.64 11.35
CA GLY A 275 -6.59 0.33 11.98
C GLY A 275 -7.85 -0.15 12.70
N ALA A 276 -8.99 0.54 12.57
CA ALA A 276 -10.27 0.13 13.14
C ALA A 276 -10.98 -0.93 12.27
N LEU A 277 -10.30 -2.06 12.01
CA LEU A 277 -10.67 -3.05 11.00
C LEU A 277 -12.07 -3.65 11.19
N LYS A 278 -12.49 -3.86 12.44
CA LYS A 278 -13.83 -4.42 12.74
C LYS A 278 -14.96 -3.47 12.34
N GLU A 279 -14.77 -2.18 12.58
CA GLU A 279 -15.75 -1.16 12.22
C GLU A 279 -15.75 -0.94 10.70
N ALA A 280 -14.56 -0.88 10.09
CA ALA A 280 -14.39 -0.80 8.64
C ALA A 280 -15.13 -1.95 7.94
N GLY A 281 -14.96 -3.19 8.41
CA GLY A 281 -15.66 -4.36 7.87
C GLY A 281 -17.17 -4.26 7.92
N ARG A 282 -17.73 -3.69 8.99
CA ARG A 282 -19.20 -3.47 9.08
C ARG A 282 -19.71 -2.49 8.03
N TRP A 283 -18.99 -1.39 7.80
CA TRP A 283 -19.37 -0.40 6.82
C TRP A 283 -19.17 -0.90 5.39
N TYR A 284 -18.10 -1.64 5.12
CA TYR A 284 -17.92 -2.31 3.84
C TYR A 284 -19.04 -3.34 3.56
N LEU A 285 -19.41 -4.14 4.57
CA LEU A 285 -20.51 -5.10 4.46
C LEU A 285 -21.85 -4.41 4.15
N THR A 286 -22.17 -3.31 4.84
CA THR A 286 -23.38 -2.53 4.58
C THR A 286 -23.38 -2.02 3.14
N SER A 287 -22.29 -1.38 2.71
CA SER A 287 -22.13 -0.84 1.37
C SER A 287 -22.19 -1.92 0.28
N ALA A 288 -21.57 -3.08 0.52
CA ALA A 288 -21.58 -4.22 -0.40
C ALA A 288 -22.97 -4.85 -0.55
N ASN A 289 -23.74 -4.90 0.55
CA ASN A 289 -25.11 -5.38 0.50
C ASN A 289 -26.02 -4.43 -0.31
N ASP A 290 -25.73 -3.13 -0.28
CA ASP A 290 -26.42 -2.11 -1.08
C ASP A 290 -25.94 -2.06 -2.56
N GLY A 291 -25.10 -3.04 -3.00
CA GLY A 291 -24.68 -3.20 -4.39
C GLY A 291 -23.51 -2.29 -4.79
N GLU A 292 -22.59 -1.98 -3.88
CA GLU A 292 -21.34 -1.27 -4.23
C GLU A 292 -20.20 -2.29 -4.43
N ALA A 293 -19.85 -2.60 -5.68
CA ALA A 293 -18.85 -3.61 -6.03
C ALA A 293 -17.48 -3.34 -5.37
N ARG A 294 -17.06 -2.06 -5.30
CA ARG A 294 -15.80 -1.68 -4.67
C ARG A 294 -15.78 -1.99 -3.17
N ALA A 295 -16.93 -1.89 -2.50
CA ALA A 295 -17.03 -2.24 -1.09
C ALA A 295 -16.95 -3.75 -0.86
N ALA A 296 -17.57 -4.54 -1.73
CA ALA A 296 -17.43 -5.99 -1.72
C ALA A 296 -15.98 -6.42 -1.97
N CYS A 297 -15.29 -5.76 -2.91
CA CYS A 297 -13.86 -5.98 -3.17
C CYS A 297 -13.01 -5.65 -1.93
N ALA A 298 -13.20 -4.49 -1.32
CA ALA A 298 -12.47 -4.06 -0.11
C ALA A 298 -12.73 -5.00 1.08
N LEU A 299 -13.99 -5.43 1.28
CA LEU A 299 -14.33 -6.42 2.30
C LEU A 299 -13.60 -7.74 2.09
N GLY A 300 -13.49 -8.21 0.84
CA GLY A 300 -12.73 -9.41 0.49
C GLY A 300 -11.26 -9.30 0.89
N PHE A 301 -10.61 -8.16 0.63
CA PHE A 301 -9.22 -7.93 1.06
C PHE A 301 -9.08 -7.92 2.58
N LEU A 302 -10.01 -7.30 3.29
CA LEU A 302 -10.00 -7.24 4.74
C LEU A 302 -10.18 -8.63 5.37
N LEU A 303 -11.07 -9.46 4.81
CA LEU A 303 -11.28 -10.85 5.25
C LEU A 303 -10.05 -11.73 4.99
N ARG A 304 -9.41 -11.59 3.82
CA ARG A 304 -8.15 -12.29 3.51
C ARG A 304 -7.07 -11.95 4.53
N ASP A 305 -6.90 -10.68 4.84
CA ASP A 305 -5.88 -10.21 5.79
C ASP A 305 -6.19 -10.67 7.23
N ALA A 306 -7.47 -10.93 7.53
CA ALA A 306 -7.90 -11.59 8.77
C ALA A 306 -7.73 -13.13 8.75
N GLY A 307 -7.34 -13.71 7.62
CA GLY A 307 -7.14 -15.16 7.44
C GLY A 307 -8.36 -15.94 6.94
N ASP A 308 -9.49 -15.26 6.71
CA ASP A 308 -10.72 -15.88 6.17
C ASP A 308 -10.76 -15.78 4.63
N VAL A 309 -9.95 -16.62 3.99
CA VAL A 309 -9.77 -16.63 2.53
C VAL A 309 -11.04 -17.11 1.80
N GLU A 310 -11.80 -18.02 2.40
CA GLU A 310 -13.02 -18.56 1.77
C GLU A 310 -14.12 -17.50 1.69
N SER A 311 -14.38 -16.78 2.78
CA SER A 311 -15.30 -15.64 2.76
C SER A 311 -14.82 -14.52 1.83
N ALA A 312 -13.52 -14.27 1.79
CA ALA A 312 -12.93 -13.29 0.87
C ALA A 312 -13.23 -13.65 -0.59
N ALA A 313 -13.08 -14.93 -0.97
CA ALA A 313 -13.36 -15.40 -2.32
C ALA A 313 -14.83 -15.18 -2.73
N VAL A 314 -15.77 -15.38 -1.81
CA VAL A 314 -17.20 -15.14 -2.08
C VAL A 314 -17.47 -13.66 -2.39
N TRP A 315 -16.90 -12.75 -1.59
CA TRP A 315 -17.08 -11.31 -1.81
C TRP A 315 -16.38 -10.81 -3.06
N TRP A 316 -15.17 -11.32 -3.37
CA TRP A 316 -14.50 -11.01 -4.62
C TRP A 316 -15.27 -11.53 -5.83
N LEU A 317 -15.87 -12.74 -5.74
CA LEU A 317 -16.70 -13.28 -6.81
C LEU A 317 -17.89 -12.37 -7.11
N ARG A 318 -18.58 -11.92 -6.07
CA ARG A 318 -19.70 -10.99 -6.21
C ARG A 318 -19.25 -9.66 -6.84
N ALA A 319 -18.15 -9.07 -6.35
CA ALA A 319 -17.62 -7.83 -6.89
C ALA A 319 -17.18 -7.97 -8.35
N ALA A 320 -16.51 -9.08 -8.71
CA ALA A 320 -16.08 -9.36 -10.08
C ALA A 320 -17.26 -9.55 -11.03
N GLN A 321 -18.35 -10.18 -10.58
CA GLN A 321 -19.60 -10.29 -11.35
C GLN A 321 -20.25 -8.94 -11.62
N GLU A 322 -20.07 -7.98 -10.72
CA GLU A 322 -20.52 -6.59 -10.86
C GLU A 322 -19.52 -5.72 -11.65
N GLY A 323 -18.42 -6.32 -12.17
CA GLY A 323 -17.44 -5.67 -13.04
C GLY A 323 -16.24 -5.05 -12.33
N ASP A 324 -15.98 -5.39 -11.07
CA ASP A 324 -14.77 -4.91 -10.38
C ASP A 324 -13.53 -5.70 -10.82
N GLY A 325 -12.62 -5.04 -11.55
CA GLY A 325 -11.40 -5.63 -12.06
C GLY A 325 -10.41 -6.05 -10.98
N ASN A 326 -10.32 -5.30 -9.88
CA ASN A 326 -9.43 -5.62 -8.77
C ASN A 326 -9.87 -6.92 -8.07
N ALA A 327 -11.18 -7.13 -7.91
CA ALA A 327 -11.72 -8.36 -7.37
C ALA A 327 -11.45 -9.57 -8.28
N ALA A 328 -11.63 -9.39 -9.60
CA ALA A 328 -11.29 -10.43 -10.56
C ALA A 328 -9.79 -10.77 -10.52
N ASN A 329 -8.92 -9.76 -10.41
CA ASN A 329 -7.49 -9.96 -10.25
C ASN A 329 -7.14 -10.71 -8.95
N ALA A 330 -7.79 -10.37 -7.85
CA ALA A 330 -7.62 -11.07 -6.56
C ALA A 330 -8.04 -12.55 -6.62
N LEU A 331 -9.16 -12.85 -7.31
CA LEU A 331 -9.56 -14.24 -7.59
C LEU A 331 -8.54 -14.97 -8.45
N GLY A 332 -8.00 -14.30 -9.46
CA GLY A 332 -6.93 -14.85 -10.29
C GLY A 332 -5.71 -15.26 -9.46
N ALA A 333 -5.28 -14.38 -8.55
CA ALA A 333 -4.17 -14.64 -7.64
C ALA A 333 -4.46 -15.80 -6.69
N LEU A 334 -5.65 -15.85 -6.10
CA LEU A 334 -6.08 -16.94 -5.23
C LEU A 334 -6.06 -18.31 -5.94
N HIS A 335 -6.59 -18.37 -7.17
CA HIS A 335 -6.57 -19.60 -7.95
C HIS A 335 -5.15 -20.00 -8.40
N ALA A 336 -4.27 -19.03 -8.66
CA ALA A 336 -2.86 -19.30 -8.95
C ALA A 336 -2.15 -19.92 -7.74
N GLU A 337 -2.37 -19.39 -6.53
CA GLU A 337 -1.84 -19.93 -5.27
C GLU A 337 -2.36 -21.35 -4.97
N ARG A 338 -3.60 -21.65 -5.34
CA ARG A 338 -4.20 -23.00 -5.23
C ARG A 338 -3.68 -23.98 -6.29
N GLY A 339 -2.83 -23.56 -7.21
CA GLY A 339 -2.33 -24.38 -8.30
C GLY A 339 -3.36 -24.65 -9.40
N GLU A 340 -4.30 -23.75 -9.60
CA GLU A 340 -5.36 -23.79 -10.60
C GLU A 340 -5.14 -22.75 -11.73
N PRO A 341 -4.09 -22.91 -12.52
CA PRO A 341 -3.64 -21.83 -13.40
C PRO A 341 -4.56 -21.56 -14.61
N GLN A 342 -5.41 -22.51 -15.03
CA GLN A 342 -6.39 -22.24 -16.07
C GLN A 342 -7.52 -21.33 -15.56
N THR A 343 -7.95 -21.54 -14.31
CA THR A 343 -8.94 -20.70 -13.65
C THR A 343 -8.36 -19.31 -13.37
N ALA A 344 -7.11 -19.25 -12.89
CA ALA A 344 -6.39 -18.00 -12.69
C ALA A 344 -6.28 -17.18 -14.00
N GLU A 345 -5.90 -17.83 -15.11
CA GLU A 345 -5.80 -17.19 -16.42
C GLU A 345 -7.13 -16.57 -16.88
N ARG A 346 -8.26 -17.24 -16.62
CA ARG A 346 -9.59 -16.70 -16.94
C ARG A 346 -9.91 -15.45 -16.11
N TRP A 347 -9.65 -15.48 -14.81
CA TRP A 347 -9.91 -14.36 -13.93
C TRP A 347 -9.01 -13.16 -14.22
N TYR A 348 -7.74 -13.37 -14.55
CA TYR A 348 -6.85 -12.29 -14.97
C TYR A 348 -7.29 -11.63 -16.29
N ARG A 349 -7.84 -12.41 -17.24
CA ARG A 349 -8.45 -11.85 -18.44
C ARG A 349 -9.69 -11.04 -18.11
N THR A 350 -10.57 -11.54 -17.24
CA THR A 350 -11.74 -10.78 -16.76
C THR A 350 -11.32 -9.47 -16.10
N ALA A 351 -10.26 -9.48 -15.28
CA ALA A 351 -9.72 -8.27 -14.66
C ALA A 351 -9.27 -7.26 -15.72
N LEU A 352 -8.54 -7.73 -16.74
CA LEU A 352 -8.07 -6.90 -17.83
C LEU A 352 -9.22 -6.32 -18.68
N ASP A 353 -10.26 -7.10 -18.94
CA ASP A 353 -11.46 -6.66 -19.68
C ASP A 353 -12.26 -5.62 -18.87
N ALA A 354 -12.21 -5.70 -17.53
CA ALA A 354 -12.76 -4.69 -16.61
C ALA A 354 -11.84 -3.46 -16.43
N GLY A 355 -10.69 -3.41 -17.13
CA GLY A 355 -9.77 -2.26 -17.10
C GLY A 355 -8.69 -2.32 -16.03
N ASP A 356 -8.55 -3.42 -15.27
CA ASP A 356 -7.44 -3.61 -14.34
C ASP A 356 -6.18 -4.10 -15.05
N ILE A 357 -5.22 -3.20 -15.19
CA ILE A 357 -3.92 -3.46 -15.83
C ILE A 357 -3.09 -4.50 -15.07
N ASN A 358 -3.27 -4.63 -13.75
CA ASN A 358 -2.59 -5.65 -12.95
C ASN A 358 -2.93 -7.07 -13.45
N GLY A 359 -4.14 -7.27 -14.01
CA GLY A 359 -4.51 -8.53 -14.65
C GLY A 359 -3.57 -8.92 -15.79
N ALA A 360 -3.13 -7.97 -16.64
CA ALA A 360 -2.16 -8.23 -17.70
C ALA A 360 -0.78 -8.59 -17.14
N TYR A 361 -0.34 -7.89 -16.08
CA TYR A 361 0.93 -8.18 -15.42
C TYR A 361 0.94 -9.58 -14.80
N ASN A 362 -0.09 -9.93 -14.03
CA ASN A 362 -0.20 -11.24 -13.39
C ASN A 362 -0.38 -12.38 -14.41
N LEU A 363 -1.07 -12.12 -15.52
CA LEU A 363 -1.16 -13.07 -16.64
C LEU A 363 0.20 -13.32 -17.29
N ALA A 364 1.03 -12.26 -17.40
CA ALA A 364 2.39 -12.37 -17.91
C ALA A 364 3.27 -13.19 -16.95
N LEU A 365 3.18 -12.97 -15.64
CA LEU A 365 3.87 -13.77 -14.62
C LEU A 365 3.49 -15.25 -14.72
N LEU A 366 2.20 -15.55 -14.81
CA LEU A 366 1.70 -16.92 -14.95
C LEU A 366 2.21 -17.59 -16.23
N CYS A 367 2.33 -16.83 -17.34
CA CYS A 367 2.91 -17.33 -18.59
C CYS A 367 4.42 -17.57 -18.46
N ALA A 368 5.16 -16.69 -17.78
CA ALA A 368 6.60 -16.81 -17.55
C ALA A 368 6.94 -18.05 -16.69
N GLU A 369 6.22 -18.27 -15.59
CA GLU A 369 6.36 -19.46 -14.74
C GLU A 369 6.16 -20.78 -15.49
N ARG A 370 5.36 -20.73 -16.56
CA ARG A 370 5.08 -21.88 -17.43
C ARG A 370 5.99 -21.96 -18.65
N ASN A 371 7.06 -21.20 -18.68
CA ASN A 371 8.00 -21.13 -19.80
C ASN A 371 7.33 -20.69 -21.15
N ARG A 372 6.15 -20.03 -21.09
CA ARG A 372 5.47 -19.45 -22.27
C ARG A 372 6.00 -18.04 -22.53
N THR A 373 7.31 -17.92 -22.78
CA THR A 373 8.07 -16.67 -22.82
C THR A 373 7.50 -15.63 -23.80
N GLN A 374 7.12 -16.06 -25.03
CA GLN A 374 6.54 -15.16 -26.03
C GLN A 374 5.19 -14.56 -25.58
N GLN A 375 4.35 -15.36 -24.91
CA GLN A 375 3.08 -14.87 -24.39
C GLN A 375 3.30 -13.94 -23.21
N ALA A 376 4.25 -14.29 -22.32
CA ALA A 376 4.63 -13.42 -21.20
C ALA A 376 5.10 -12.06 -21.69
N GLU A 377 5.96 -12.02 -22.72
CA GLU A 377 6.44 -10.79 -23.35
C GLU A 377 5.29 -9.92 -23.86
N GLN A 378 4.32 -10.50 -24.57
CA GLN A 378 3.18 -9.77 -25.10
C GLN A 378 2.34 -9.13 -23.98
N TRP A 379 2.08 -9.86 -22.90
CA TRP A 379 1.30 -9.37 -21.79
C TRP A 379 2.06 -8.33 -20.96
N TYR A 380 3.37 -8.53 -20.70
CA TYR A 380 4.20 -7.50 -20.09
C TYR A 380 4.25 -6.23 -20.91
N ARG A 381 4.40 -6.35 -22.24
CA ARG A 381 4.41 -5.20 -23.17
C ARG A 381 3.09 -4.44 -23.09
N ARG A 382 1.95 -5.14 -23.08
CA ARG A 382 0.62 -4.52 -22.92
C ARG A 382 0.48 -3.76 -21.62
N ALA A 383 0.89 -4.36 -20.50
CA ALA A 383 0.87 -3.71 -19.19
C ALA A 383 1.83 -2.52 -19.11
N ALA A 384 3.04 -2.64 -19.67
CA ALA A 384 4.05 -1.59 -19.70
C ALA A 384 3.64 -0.38 -20.54
N TYR A 385 2.96 -0.57 -21.67
CA TYR A 385 2.38 0.51 -22.45
C TYR A 385 1.28 1.25 -21.69
N ALA A 386 0.53 0.56 -20.87
CA ALA A 386 -0.49 1.15 -20.00
C ALA A 386 0.07 1.81 -18.73
N GLY A 387 1.41 1.86 -18.59
CA GLY A 387 2.08 2.56 -17.49
C GLY A 387 2.41 1.70 -16.26
N HIS A 388 2.25 0.38 -16.33
CA HIS A 388 2.61 -0.50 -15.23
C HIS A 388 4.14 -0.64 -15.14
N ARG A 389 4.75 0.00 -14.14
CA ARG A 389 6.22 0.10 -13.98
C ARG A 389 6.90 -1.25 -13.74
N GLU A 390 6.28 -2.14 -12.93
CA GLU A 390 6.83 -3.46 -12.66
C GLU A 390 6.77 -4.36 -13.91
N ALA A 391 5.73 -4.20 -14.75
CA ALA A 391 5.66 -4.89 -16.03
C ALA A 391 6.72 -4.40 -17.01
N ALA A 392 7.02 -3.10 -17.03
CA ALA A 392 8.09 -2.55 -17.86
C ALA A 392 9.47 -3.09 -17.41
N ASN A 393 9.71 -3.17 -16.10
CA ASN A 393 10.93 -3.79 -15.57
C ASN A 393 11.00 -5.29 -15.92
N ALA A 394 9.92 -6.04 -15.73
CA ALA A 394 9.89 -7.47 -16.06
C ALA A 394 10.08 -7.74 -17.55
N LEU A 395 9.49 -6.90 -18.42
CA LEU A 395 9.71 -6.96 -19.86
C LEU A 395 11.19 -6.74 -20.22
N ALA A 396 11.81 -5.72 -19.62
CA ALA A 396 13.21 -5.42 -19.84
C ALA A 396 14.14 -6.56 -19.39
N VAL A 397 13.86 -7.17 -18.22
CA VAL A 397 14.60 -8.35 -17.75
C VAL A 397 14.46 -9.52 -18.74
N LEU A 398 13.27 -9.75 -19.26
CA LEU A 398 13.00 -10.83 -20.22
C LEU A 398 13.72 -10.60 -21.54
N LEU A 399 13.74 -9.36 -22.05
CA LEU A 399 14.50 -8.98 -23.25
C LEU A 399 16.02 -9.15 -23.02
N LEU A 400 16.52 -8.75 -21.86
CA LEU A 400 17.92 -8.95 -21.51
C LEU A 400 18.31 -10.43 -21.45
N GLN A 401 17.45 -11.30 -20.91
CA GLN A 401 17.64 -12.75 -20.87
C GLN A 401 17.65 -13.38 -22.28
N SER A 402 16.89 -12.80 -23.22
CA SER A 402 16.91 -13.22 -24.62
C SER A 402 18.08 -12.67 -25.44
N GLY A 403 18.96 -11.86 -24.82
CA GLY A 403 20.12 -11.26 -25.42
C GLY A 403 19.89 -9.89 -26.07
N ASP A 404 18.67 -9.35 -26.00
CA ASP A 404 18.32 -8.04 -26.52
C ASP A 404 18.51 -6.94 -25.44
N ALA A 405 19.75 -6.57 -25.23
CA ALA A 405 20.09 -5.52 -24.27
C ALA A 405 19.69 -4.11 -24.75
N GLU A 406 19.70 -3.88 -26.06
CA GLU A 406 19.30 -2.60 -26.66
C GLU A 406 17.78 -2.40 -26.55
N GLY A 407 17.00 -3.44 -26.76
CA GLY A 407 15.56 -3.42 -26.58
C GLY A 407 15.13 -3.32 -25.12
N ALA A 408 15.94 -3.80 -24.16
CA ALA A 408 15.65 -3.76 -22.73
C ALA A 408 15.81 -2.35 -22.11
N GLU A 409 16.81 -1.59 -22.54
CA GLU A 409 17.17 -0.30 -21.94
C GLU A 409 16.02 0.72 -21.89
N PRO A 410 15.25 0.97 -22.98
CA PRO A 410 14.14 1.92 -22.94
C PRO A 410 13.06 1.55 -21.90
N TRP A 411 12.83 0.25 -21.68
CA TRP A 411 11.86 -0.24 -20.73
C TRP A 411 12.36 -0.10 -19.29
N PHE A 412 13.65 -0.38 -19.02
CA PHE A 412 14.24 -0.08 -17.73
C PHE A 412 14.18 1.41 -17.42
N SER A 413 14.52 2.29 -18.40
CA SER A 413 14.47 3.74 -18.23
C SER A 413 13.04 4.19 -17.90
N LYS A 414 12.05 3.76 -18.68
CA LYS A 414 10.64 4.08 -18.45
C LYS A 414 10.15 3.61 -17.06
N ALA A 415 10.54 2.40 -16.66
CA ALA A 415 10.18 1.87 -15.35
C ALA A 415 10.86 2.64 -14.20
N ALA A 416 12.15 2.98 -14.34
CA ALA A 416 12.91 3.74 -13.36
C ALA A 416 12.40 5.19 -13.21
N GLU A 417 12.01 5.83 -14.31
CA GLU A 417 11.39 7.15 -14.32
C GLU A 417 10.01 7.12 -13.62
N ALA A 418 9.27 6.03 -13.80
CA ALA A 418 8.01 5.78 -13.09
C ALA A 418 8.19 5.37 -11.62
N GLY A 419 9.45 5.38 -11.11
CA GLY A 419 9.77 5.09 -9.71
C GLY A 419 9.97 3.61 -9.37
N SER A 420 10.23 2.74 -10.35
CA SER A 420 10.64 1.36 -10.07
C SER A 420 12.09 1.34 -9.59
N VAL A 421 12.27 0.95 -8.34
CA VAL A 421 13.58 0.89 -7.68
C VAL A 421 14.44 -0.21 -8.29
N ASP A 422 13.84 -1.37 -8.57
CA ASP A 422 14.51 -2.52 -9.18
C ASP A 422 14.94 -2.19 -10.62
N ALA A 423 14.12 -1.43 -11.37
CA ALA A 423 14.49 -1.00 -12.72
C ALA A 423 15.68 -0.03 -12.72
N ALA A 424 15.72 0.90 -11.78
CA ALA A 424 16.87 1.81 -11.61
C ALA A 424 18.15 1.01 -11.29
N PHE A 425 18.07 0.01 -10.43
CA PHE A 425 19.19 -0.87 -10.14
C PHE A 425 19.63 -1.67 -11.38
N ASN A 426 18.70 -2.27 -12.10
CA ASN A 426 18.97 -3.04 -13.32
C ASN A 426 19.60 -2.16 -14.44
N LEU A 427 19.13 -0.92 -14.57
CA LEU A 427 19.71 0.04 -15.51
C LEU A 427 21.14 0.40 -15.12
N GLY A 428 21.42 0.54 -13.82
CA GLY A 428 22.78 0.71 -13.30
C GLY A 428 23.69 -0.47 -13.66
N ILE A 429 23.20 -1.71 -13.57
CA ILE A 429 23.94 -2.91 -14.01
C ILE A 429 24.23 -2.83 -15.53
N LEU A 430 23.23 -2.43 -16.32
CA LEU A 430 23.37 -2.33 -17.78
C LEU A 430 24.44 -1.30 -18.17
N CYS A 431 24.45 -0.11 -17.52
CA CYS A 431 25.48 0.92 -17.70
C CYS A 431 26.87 0.40 -17.30
N ALA A 432 26.99 -0.27 -16.15
CA ALA A 432 28.25 -0.84 -15.69
C ALA A 432 28.82 -1.89 -16.67
N ASN A 433 27.97 -2.75 -17.22
CA ASN A 433 28.38 -3.76 -18.21
C ASN A 433 28.87 -3.14 -19.52
N ARG A 434 28.44 -1.92 -19.85
CA ARG A 434 28.92 -1.15 -21.01
C ARG A 434 30.18 -0.32 -20.72
N GLY A 435 30.62 -0.29 -19.46
CA GLY A 435 31.76 0.54 -19.02
C GLY A 435 31.41 2.01 -18.76
N ASP A 436 30.11 2.33 -18.69
CA ASP A 436 29.63 3.66 -18.26
C ASP A 436 29.51 3.71 -16.74
N ASP A 437 30.66 3.80 -16.07
CA ASP A 437 30.73 3.87 -14.59
C ASP A 437 29.98 5.09 -14.02
N PRO A 438 30.05 6.32 -14.61
CA PRO A 438 29.29 7.46 -14.11
C PRO A 438 27.77 7.27 -14.22
N GLY A 439 27.29 6.76 -15.35
CA GLY A 439 25.88 6.45 -15.55
C GLY A 439 25.38 5.38 -14.59
N ALA A 440 26.18 4.31 -14.40
CA ALA A 440 25.88 3.25 -13.44
C ALA A 440 25.74 3.79 -12.01
N LEU A 441 26.68 4.63 -11.58
CA LEU A 441 26.68 5.22 -10.24
C LEU A 441 25.49 6.15 -10.02
N ALA A 442 25.09 6.93 -11.03
CA ALA A 442 23.91 7.78 -10.95
C ALA A 442 22.61 6.96 -10.73
N TRP A 443 22.45 5.87 -11.47
CA TRP A 443 21.28 4.98 -11.32
C TRP A 443 21.29 4.19 -10.02
N TYR A 444 22.45 3.66 -9.61
CA TYR A 444 22.59 3.03 -8.29
C TYR A 444 22.30 4.02 -7.16
N GLY A 445 22.74 5.29 -7.29
CA GLY A 445 22.43 6.34 -6.32
C GLY A 445 20.93 6.59 -6.16
N ARG A 446 20.19 6.64 -7.28
CA ARG A 446 18.71 6.77 -7.25
C ARG A 446 18.05 5.57 -6.59
N ALA A 447 18.46 4.35 -6.94
CA ALA A 447 17.94 3.14 -6.33
C ALA A 447 18.27 3.06 -4.83
N ALA A 448 19.51 3.42 -4.44
CA ALA A 448 19.93 3.46 -3.05
C ALA A 448 19.16 4.49 -2.21
N ALA A 449 18.89 5.68 -2.76
CA ALA A 449 18.06 6.70 -2.12
C ALA A 449 16.63 6.22 -1.88
N ALA A 450 16.12 5.34 -2.74
CA ALA A 450 14.82 4.68 -2.59
C ALA A 450 14.87 3.41 -1.70
N GLY A 451 16.01 3.11 -1.07
CA GLY A 451 16.17 2.01 -0.10
C GLY A 451 16.61 0.66 -0.69
N HIS A 452 17.09 0.62 -1.95
CA HIS A 452 17.59 -0.64 -2.52
C HIS A 452 18.94 -1.03 -1.92
N THR A 453 18.95 -2.10 -1.15
CA THR A 453 20.11 -2.58 -0.37
C THR A 453 21.35 -2.85 -1.24
N GLU A 454 21.18 -3.58 -2.35
CA GLU A 454 22.31 -3.94 -3.21
C GLU A 454 22.85 -2.71 -3.97
N ALA A 455 21.96 -1.77 -4.38
CA ALA A 455 22.40 -0.52 -4.97
C ALA A 455 23.23 0.33 -3.98
N ALA A 456 22.79 0.40 -2.72
CA ALA A 456 23.56 1.08 -1.67
C ALA A 456 24.95 0.43 -1.46
N LEU A 457 25.05 -0.89 -1.54
CA LEU A 457 26.33 -1.58 -1.51
C LEU A 457 27.22 -1.18 -2.71
N GLN A 458 26.67 -1.15 -3.94
CA GLN A 458 27.44 -0.78 -5.13
C GLN A 458 27.94 0.68 -5.07
N VAL A 459 27.09 1.60 -4.60
CA VAL A 459 27.51 3.00 -4.36
C VAL A 459 28.61 3.06 -3.30
N GLY A 460 28.46 2.33 -2.19
CA GLY A 460 29.48 2.26 -1.15
C GLY A 460 30.82 1.72 -1.66
N ILE A 461 30.81 0.71 -2.54
CA ILE A 461 32.00 0.15 -3.18
C ILE A 461 32.66 1.17 -4.09
N ALA A 462 31.88 1.91 -4.90
CA ALA A 462 32.41 2.94 -5.80
C ALA A 462 33.06 4.06 -5.00
N LEU A 463 32.41 4.57 -3.96
CA LEU A 463 32.94 5.62 -3.09
C LEU A 463 34.25 5.20 -2.37
N LEU A 464 34.35 3.91 -1.95
CA LEU A 464 35.59 3.39 -1.39
C LEU A 464 36.75 3.39 -2.42
N ARG A 465 36.44 3.09 -3.69
CA ARG A 465 37.42 3.14 -4.77
C ARG A 465 37.93 4.56 -5.02
N ASP A 466 37.02 5.54 -4.90
CA ASP A 466 37.30 6.96 -5.10
C ASP A 466 37.94 7.62 -3.85
N GLY A 467 38.03 6.89 -2.72
CA GLY A 467 38.64 7.39 -1.48
C GLY A 467 37.67 8.20 -0.59
N ASP A 468 36.38 8.30 -0.93
CA ASP A 468 35.37 8.92 -0.07
C ASP A 468 34.86 7.90 0.96
N GLU A 469 35.63 7.69 2.02
CA GLU A 469 35.26 6.76 3.09
C GLU A 469 34.01 7.21 3.87
N ALA A 470 33.78 8.53 4.02
CA ALA A 470 32.66 9.05 4.77
C ALA A 470 31.32 8.86 4.01
N GLY A 471 31.34 9.08 2.70
CA GLY A 471 30.22 8.76 1.81
C GLY A 471 29.95 7.27 1.76
N ALA A 472 31.00 6.46 1.62
CA ALA A 472 30.93 5.01 1.59
C ALA A 472 30.31 4.44 2.87
N GLU A 473 30.74 4.92 4.04
CA GLU A 473 30.20 4.47 5.33
C GLU A 473 28.71 4.63 5.42
N ARG A 474 28.14 5.78 5.01
CA ARG A 474 26.70 6.04 5.04
C ARG A 474 25.93 5.02 4.20
N HIS A 475 26.37 4.77 2.97
CA HIS A 475 25.72 3.83 2.07
C HIS A 475 25.90 2.37 2.52
N LEU A 476 27.10 2.00 3.01
CA LEU A 476 27.36 0.66 3.54
C LEU A 476 26.55 0.39 4.81
N ARG A 477 26.35 1.40 5.68
CA ARG A 477 25.51 1.30 6.88
C ARG A 477 24.04 1.07 6.52
N CYS A 478 23.53 1.75 5.50
CA CYS A 478 22.21 1.52 4.94
C CYS A 478 22.07 0.09 4.38
N ALA A 479 23.02 -0.35 3.57
CA ALA A 479 23.02 -1.68 2.97
C ALA A 479 23.17 -2.80 4.02
N ALA A 480 24.01 -2.61 5.03
CA ALA A 480 24.19 -3.55 6.13
C ALA A 480 22.94 -3.64 7.02
N GLY A 481 22.28 -2.50 7.27
CA GLY A 481 20.99 -2.44 7.96
C GLY A 481 19.88 -3.15 7.18
N GLY A 482 19.93 -3.15 5.85
CA GLY A 482 19.07 -3.91 4.95
C GLY A 482 19.41 -5.40 4.84
N GLY A 483 20.41 -5.89 5.60
CA GLY A 483 20.74 -7.31 5.70
C GLY A 483 21.79 -7.81 4.70
N SER A 484 22.56 -6.95 4.03
CA SER A 484 23.64 -7.38 3.15
C SER A 484 24.89 -7.79 3.95
N PRO A 485 25.31 -9.08 3.92
CA PRO A 485 26.49 -9.53 4.66
C PRO A 485 27.79 -8.96 4.09
N GLU A 486 27.86 -8.71 2.78
CA GLU A 486 29.03 -8.08 2.14
C GLU A 486 29.15 -6.61 2.57
N ALA A 487 28.01 -5.87 2.66
CA ALA A 487 28.02 -4.50 3.14
C ALA A 487 28.46 -4.40 4.60
N ALA A 488 27.94 -5.30 5.46
CA ALA A 488 28.34 -5.37 6.87
C ALA A 488 29.83 -5.66 7.03
N TYR A 489 30.39 -6.58 6.24
CA TYR A 489 31.81 -6.86 6.23
C TYR A 489 32.65 -5.65 5.78
N ARG A 490 32.25 -4.97 4.68
CA ARG A 490 32.97 -3.78 4.18
C ARG A 490 32.89 -2.62 5.14
N LEU A 491 31.71 -2.37 5.73
CA LEU A 491 31.53 -1.37 6.78
C LEU A 491 32.47 -1.64 7.96
N ALA A 492 32.47 -2.88 8.45
CA ALA A 492 33.37 -3.30 9.52
C ALA A 492 34.84 -3.05 9.17
N THR A 493 35.23 -3.31 7.91
CA THR A 493 36.61 -3.08 7.45
C THR A 493 36.96 -1.59 7.44
N VAL A 494 36.04 -0.70 7.04
CA VAL A 494 36.26 0.76 7.07
C VAL A 494 36.39 1.25 8.51
N LEU A 495 35.51 0.79 9.40
CA LEU A 495 35.56 1.16 10.83
C LEU A 495 36.85 0.63 11.51
N ASP A 496 37.27 -0.58 11.19
CA ASP A 496 38.49 -1.20 11.72
C ASP A 496 39.75 -0.46 11.29
N ALA A 497 39.79 0.04 10.03
CA ALA A 497 40.92 0.83 9.53
C ALA A 497 41.10 2.19 10.26
N ARG A 498 40.01 2.76 10.73
CA ARG A 498 39.99 4.03 11.50
C ARG A 498 40.22 3.84 12.99
N ARG A 499 40.27 2.60 13.45
CA ARG A 499 40.43 2.29 14.86
C ARG A 499 41.75 2.83 15.38
N PRO A 500 41.75 3.68 16.46
CA PRO A 500 43.00 4.05 17.10
C PRO A 500 43.68 2.79 17.68
N PRO A 501 45.03 2.76 17.75
CA PRO A 501 45.71 1.65 18.39
C PRO A 501 45.16 1.50 19.83
N PRO A 502 44.91 0.23 20.28
CA PRO A 502 44.37 0.01 21.60
C PRO A 502 45.26 0.73 22.63
N PRO A 503 44.65 1.45 23.59
CA PRO A 503 45.43 2.03 24.67
C PRO A 503 46.21 0.90 25.34
N ALA A 504 47.41 1.20 25.80
CA ALA A 504 48.25 0.24 26.53
C ALA A 504 47.47 -0.16 27.78
N HIS A 505 46.86 -1.36 27.77
CA HIS A 505 46.13 -1.87 28.94
C HIS A 505 47.12 -2.24 30.01
N GLU A 506 46.86 -1.78 31.24
CA GLU A 506 47.47 -2.35 32.44
C GLU A 506 47.06 -3.81 32.54
N LEU A 507 48.01 -4.70 32.81
CA LEU A 507 47.79 -6.12 32.97
C LEU A 507 46.71 -6.39 34.03
N GLY A 508 45.48 -6.77 33.61
CA GLY A 508 44.43 -7.19 34.54
C GLY A 508 43.00 -6.67 34.25
N GLU A 509 42.77 -5.72 33.35
CA GLU A 509 41.43 -5.30 33.01
C GLU A 509 40.84 -6.09 31.85
N PRO A 510 39.69 -6.77 32.05
CA PRO A 510 39.02 -7.44 30.93
C PRO A 510 38.46 -6.38 29.98
N VAL A 511 38.85 -6.38 28.72
CA VAL A 511 38.20 -5.62 27.64
C VAL A 511 36.82 -6.22 27.42
N THR A 512 35.81 -5.65 28.03
CA THR A 512 34.45 -6.22 28.12
C THR A 512 33.47 -5.73 27.07
N GLU A 513 33.79 -4.70 26.27
CA GLU A 513 32.87 -4.17 25.26
C GLU A 513 33.37 -4.46 23.84
N LYS A 514 32.52 -5.13 23.06
CA LYS A 514 32.75 -5.30 21.61
C LYS A 514 32.68 -3.91 20.95
N THR A 515 33.64 -3.67 20.06
CA THR A 515 33.63 -2.43 19.26
C THR A 515 32.57 -2.53 18.15
N GLU A 516 32.11 -1.38 17.66
CA GLU A 516 31.14 -1.32 16.56
C GLU A 516 31.60 -2.14 15.33
N CYS A 517 32.90 -2.10 15.00
CA CYS A 517 33.40 -2.91 13.87
C CYS A 517 33.31 -4.42 14.14
N GLU A 518 33.48 -4.84 15.40
CA GLU A 518 33.33 -6.26 15.79
C GLU A 518 31.88 -6.71 15.68
N GLU A 519 30.92 -5.87 16.08
CA GLU A 519 29.48 -6.17 15.91
C GLU A 519 29.09 -6.35 14.44
N TRP A 520 29.61 -5.48 13.55
CA TRP A 520 29.34 -5.62 12.13
C TRP A 520 30.03 -6.85 11.51
N TYR A 521 31.25 -7.18 11.93
CA TYR A 521 31.88 -8.45 11.52
C TYR A 521 31.08 -9.66 12.00
N GLU A 522 30.59 -9.64 13.23
CA GLU A 522 29.78 -10.72 13.79
C GLU A 522 28.48 -10.91 13.02
N ARG A 523 27.73 -9.83 12.76
CA ARG A 523 26.50 -9.86 11.92
C ARG A 523 26.76 -10.45 10.53
N ALA A 524 27.83 -10.03 9.88
CA ALA A 524 28.23 -10.58 8.59
C ALA A 524 28.61 -12.07 8.71
N ALA A 525 29.35 -12.46 9.77
CA ALA A 525 29.76 -13.84 10.01
C ALA A 525 28.60 -14.78 10.30
N GLU A 526 27.60 -14.33 11.08
CA GLU A 526 26.37 -15.05 11.35
C GLU A 526 25.57 -15.38 10.08
N GLN A 527 25.56 -14.43 9.13
CA GLN A 527 24.95 -14.58 7.81
C GLN A 527 25.79 -15.40 6.82
N GLY A 528 26.89 -16.00 7.29
CA GLY A 528 27.72 -16.91 6.49
C GLY A 528 28.82 -16.23 5.67
N HIS A 529 29.11 -14.94 5.88
CA HIS A 529 30.19 -14.28 5.15
C HIS A 529 31.56 -14.80 5.59
N ARG A 530 32.20 -15.59 4.74
CA ARG A 530 33.42 -16.36 5.05
C ARG A 530 34.61 -15.52 5.53
N ARG A 531 34.81 -14.32 4.92
CA ARG A 531 35.90 -13.41 5.33
C ARG A 531 35.64 -12.80 6.70
N ALA A 532 34.38 -12.48 7.02
CA ALA A 532 33.98 -11.97 8.33
C ALA A 532 34.19 -13.05 9.40
N GLN A 533 33.81 -14.32 9.14
CA GLN A 533 34.04 -15.43 10.05
C GLN A 533 35.53 -15.60 10.39
N VAL A 534 36.42 -15.47 9.41
CA VAL A 534 37.86 -15.51 9.64
C VAL A 534 38.31 -14.31 10.49
N ARG A 535 37.81 -13.10 10.18
CA ARG A 535 38.23 -11.86 10.87
C ARG A 535 37.76 -11.85 12.33
N ILE A 536 36.51 -12.22 12.61
CA ILE A 536 36.01 -12.30 13.99
C ILE A 536 36.75 -13.38 14.78
N GLY A 537 37.05 -14.52 14.16
CA GLY A 537 37.89 -15.55 14.77
C GLY A 537 39.30 -15.05 15.09
N MET A 538 39.89 -14.18 14.26
CA MET A 538 41.19 -13.54 14.57
C MET A 538 41.09 -12.58 15.76
N LEU A 539 40.01 -11.81 15.84
CA LEU A 539 39.77 -10.88 16.95
C LEU A 539 39.53 -11.64 18.27
N ALA A 540 38.76 -12.72 18.24
CA ALA A 540 38.56 -13.61 19.38
C ALA A 540 39.90 -14.26 19.86
N ALA A 541 40.71 -14.75 18.91
CA ALA A 541 42.02 -15.29 19.23
C ALA A 541 42.98 -14.24 19.84
N ALA A 542 42.93 -12.98 19.38
CA ALA A 542 43.71 -11.87 19.93
C ALA A 542 43.30 -11.52 21.38
N ARG A 543 42.01 -11.68 21.72
CA ARG A 543 41.50 -11.54 23.09
C ARG A 543 41.82 -12.74 23.99
N GLY A 544 42.31 -13.83 23.41
CA GLY A 544 42.58 -15.08 24.12
C GLY A 544 41.37 -16.00 24.23
N ASP A 545 40.25 -15.71 23.60
CA ASP A 545 39.09 -16.58 23.54
C ASP A 545 39.29 -17.68 22.46
N VAL A 546 39.95 -18.72 22.88
CA VAL A 546 40.32 -19.87 22.01
C VAL A 546 39.07 -20.63 21.54
N VAL A 547 38.03 -20.71 22.38
CA VAL A 547 36.82 -21.48 22.07
C VAL A 547 35.99 -20.75 21.00
N GLU A 548 35.78 -19.45 21.19
CA GLU A 548 35.07 -18.61 20.21
C GLU A 548 35.84 -18.59 18.88
N ALA A 549 37.16 -18.37 18.93
CA ALA A 549 38.01 -18.36 17.74
C ALA A 549 37.95 -19.70 16.96
N ALA A 550 38.03 -20.82 17.64
CA ALA A 550 37.92 -22.14 17.03
C ALA A 550 36.56 -22.37 16.37
N GLY A 551 35.48 -21.91 17.03
CA GLY A 551 34.11 -21.98 16.51
C GLY A 551 33.98 -21.22 15.18
N TRP A 552 34.44 -19.97 15.10
CA TRP A 552 34.38 -19.16 13.90
C TRP A 552 35.29 -19.68 12.78
N TYR A 553 36.52 -20.11 13.09
CA TYR A 553 37.41 -20.68 12.09
C TYR A 553 36.84 -21.98 11.52
N ARG A 554 36.19 -22.83 12.35
CA ARG A 554 35.55 -24.06 11.90
C ARG A 554 34.42 -23.77 10.93
N ARG A 555 33.50 -22.84 11.27
CA ARG A 555 32.41 -22.42 10.36
C ARG A 555 32.97 -21.89 9.04
N ALA A 556 34.01 -21.07 9.09
CA ALA A 556 34.65 -20.55 7.87
C ALA A 556 35.28 -21.69 7.03
N ALA A 557 35.94 -22.66 7.67
CA ALA A 557 36.56 -23.78 7.01
C ALA A 557 35.54 -24.76 6.38
N GLU A 558 34.44 -25.01 7.06
CA GLU A 558 33.33 -25.81 6.56
C GLU A 558 32.64 -25.13 5.35
N ALA A 559 32.55 -23.81 5.37
CA ALA A 559 32.10 -23.01 4.23
C ALA A 559 33.14 -22.90 3.09
N GLY A 560 34.26 -23.62 3.17
CA GLY A 560 35.30 -23.67 2.12
C GLY A 560 36.35 -22.56 2.19
N SER A 561 36.50 -21.86 3.32
CA SER A 561 37.59 -20.89 3.50
C SER A 561 38.90 -21.56 3.79
N ARG A 562 39.86 -21.51 2.84
CA ARG A 562 41.23 -22.00 3.04
C ARG A 562 41.96 -21.30 4.18
N ASN A 563 41.67 -20.00 4.39
CA ASN A 563 42.25 -19.23 5.50
C ASN A 563 41.65 -19.64 6.85
N GLY A 564 40.33 -19.93 6.90
CA GLY A 564 39.68 -20.46 8.09
C GLY A 564 40.26 -21.81 8.52
N ALA A 565 40.40 -22.72 7.57
CA ALA A 565 41.02 -24.04 7.81
C ALA A 565 42.49 -23.92 8.25
N PHE A 566 43.25 -23.00 7.67
CA PHE A 566 44.63 -22.79 8.09
C PHE A 566 44.73 -22.22 9.50
N ASN A 567 43.94 -21.19 9.84
CA ASN A 567 43.95 -20.58 11.18
C ASN A 567 43.44 -21.56 12.26
N LEU A 568 42.42 -22.37 11.95
CA LEU A 568 41.96 -23.42 12.86
C LEU A 568 43.08 -24.41 13.15
N GLY A 569 43.82 -24.85 12.13
CA GLY A 569 44.96 -25.72 12.29
C GLY A 569 46.10 -25.07 13.11
N LEU A 570 46.37 -23.78 12.96
CA LEU A 570 47.32 -23.06 13.80
C LEU A 570 46.89 -23.02 15.27
N LEU A 571 45.62 -22.76 15.52
CA LEU A 571 45.06 -22.73 16.87
C LEU A 571 45.16 -24.10 17.55
N LEU A 572 44.71 -25.16 16.88
CA LEU A 572 44.78 -26.54 17.37
C LEU A 572 46.21 -27.02 17.63
N ALA A 573 47.17 -26.64 16.76
CA ALA A 573 48.58 -26.95 16.98
C ALA A 573 49.14 -26.23 18.21
N ARG A 574 48.72 -25.03 18.50
CA ARG A 574 49.11 -24.26 19.70
C ARG A 574 48.58 -24.89 20.98
N GLU A 575 47.36 -25.45 20.90
CA GLU A 575 46.72 -26.16 22.00
C GLU A 575 47.20 -27.62 22.14
N GLY A 576 48.18 -28.05 21.34
CA GLY A 576 48.78 -29.41 21.41
C GLY A 576 48.05 -30.48 20.60
N SER A 577 46.97 -30.15 19.88
CA SER A 577 46.20 -31.10 19.06
C SER A 577 46.80 -31.23 17.65
N GLU A 578 48.06 -31.67 17.55
CA GLU A 578 48.75 -31.80 16.24
C GLU A 578 48.05 -32.70 15.21
N PRO A 579 47.43 -33.85 15.58
CA PRO A 579 46.74 -34.67 14.57
C PRO A 579 45.56 -33.95 13.91
N GLU A 580 44.77 -33.25 14.69
CA GLU A 580 43.63 -32.45 14.18
C GLU A 580 44.13 -31.25 13.38
N ALA A 581 45.18 -30.57 13.84
CA ALA A 581 45.80 -29.48 13.11
C ALA A 581 46.29 -29.93 11.72
N ALA A 582 46.89 -31.11 11.62
CA ALA A 582 47.34 -31.69 10.35
C ALA A 582 46.15 -31.92 9.38
N LEU A 583 45.02 -32.37 9.89
CA LEU A 583 43.81 -32.61 9.09
C LEU A 583 43.32 -31.30 8.46
N TRP A 584 43.23 -30.23 9.25
CA TRP A 584 42.78 -28.93 8.79
C TRP A 584 43.81 -28.25 7.85
N TRP A 585 45.10 -28.39 8.13
CA TRP A 585 46.15 -27.91 7.21
C TRP A 585 46.14 -28.66 5.88
N ARG A 586 45.85 -29.99 5.89
CA ARG A 586 45.68 -30.74 4.65
C ARG A 586 44.53 -30.23 3.83
N ARG A 587 43.37 -30.02 4.46
CA ARG A 587 42.18 -29.42 3.80
C ARG A 587 42.48 -28.01 3.23
N ALA A 588 43.18 -27.16 3.98
CA ALA A 588 43.60 -25.85 3.51
C ALA A 588 44.58 -25.94 2.33
N ALA A 589 45.57 -26.83 2.39
CA ALA A 589 46.56 -27.04 1.35
C ALA A 589 45.96 -27.64 0.07
N ASP A 590 44.99 -28.53 0.20
CA ASP A 590 44.24 -29.06 -0.93
C ASP A 590 43.40 -27.97 -1.62
N ALA A 591 42.93 -26.96 -0.86
CA ALA A 591 42.29 -25.75 -1.37
C ALA A 591 43.28 -24.69 -1.86
N GLY A 592 44.57 -25.01 -2.01
CA GLY A 592 45.57 -24.09 -2.57
C GLY A 592 46.22 -23.13 -1.58
N HIS A 593 46.26 -23.44 -0.27
CA HIS A 593 46.89 -22.57 0.72
C HIS A 593 48.37 -22.98 0.95
N GLY A 594 49.31 -22.32 0.31
CA GLY A 594 50.74 -22.68 0.34
C GLY A 594 51.38 -22.66 1.73
N ARG A 595 51.00 -21.76 2.64
CA ARG A 595 51.48 -21.77 4.04
C ARG A 595 51.03 -23.00 4.81
N ALA A 596 49.83 -23.52 4.52
CA ALA A 596 49.36 -24.76 5.14
C ALA A 596 50.15 -25.98 4.68
N ALA A 597 50.45 -26.03 3.37
CA ALA A 597 51.31 -27.08 2.82
C ALA A 597 52.72 -27.05 3.44
N LEU A 598 53.30 -25.85 3.67
CA LEU A 598 54.58 -25.72 4.37
C LEU A 598 54.50 -26.19 5.83
N ARG A 599 53.41 -25.90 6.55
CA ARG A 599 53.23 -26.40 7.93
C ARG A 599 53.12 -27.92 7.97
N LEU A 600 52.42 -28.56 7.03
CA LEU A 600 52.38 -29.98 6.88
C LEU A 600 53.77 -30.57 6.59
N ALA A 601 54.49 -30.01 5.65
CA ALA A 601 55.85 -30.44 5.33
C ALA A 601 56.78 -30.41 6.54
N LEU A 602 56.75 -29.34 7.35
CA LEU A 602 57.49 -29.22 8.58
C LEU A 602 57.06 -30.23 9.65
N LEU A 603 55.76 -30.50 9.77
CA LEU A 603 55.23 -31.48 10.71
C LEU A 603 55.68 -32.89 10.35
N PHE A 604 55.57 -33.29 9.08
CA PHE A 604 55.98 -34.63 8.61
C PHE A 604 57.52 -34.81 8.68
N ALA A 605 58.29 -33.76 8.39
CA ALA A 605 59.74 -33.81 8.57
C ALA A 605 60.15 -34.04 10.04
N ARG A 606 59.49 -33.38 11.01
CA ARG A 606 59.71 -33.59 12.44
C ARG A 606 59.35 -35.02 12.89
N ARG A 607 58.38 -35.66 12.25
CA ARG A 607 57.95 -37.03 12.52
C ARG A 607 58.82 -38.10 11.84
N GLY A 608 59.79 -37.67 11.00
CA GLY A 608 60.58 -38.59 10.21
C GLY A 608 59.87 -39.16 8.97
N GLU A 609 58.67 -38.66 8.66
CA GLU A 609 57.92 -39.08 7.49
C GLU A 609 58.38 -38.34 6.24
N LEU A 610 59.62 -38.62 5.80
CA LEU A 610 60.35 -37.84 4.81
C LEU A 610 59.69 -37.80 3.42
N ALA A 611 59.03 -38.89 3.01
CA ALA A 611 58.32 -38.95 1.73
C ALA A 611 57.13 -37.97 1.68
N GLU A 612 56.30 -37.91 2.74
CA GLU A 612 55.22 -36.95 2.86
C GLU A 612 55.77 -35.51 3.01
N ALA A 613 56.84 -35.31 3.79
CA ALA A 613 57.50 -34.01 3.91
C ALA A 613 57.98 -33.49 2.56
N GLN A 614 58.54 -34.34 1.71
CA GLN A 614 58.98 -33.98 0.36
C GLN A 614 57.78 -33.60 -0.54
N ARG A 615 56.72 -34.37 -0.50
CA ARG A 615 55.49 -34.13 -1.27
C ARG A 615 54.89 -32.77 -0.92
N TRP A 616 54.67 -32.51 0.37
CA TRP A 616 54.06 -31.26 0.82
C TRP A 616 55.00 -30.04 0.66
N SER A 617 56.33 -30.18 0.76
CA SER A 617 57.26 -29.10 0.49
C SER A 617 57.27 -28.73 -0.99
N THR A 618 57.18 -29.70 -1.90
CA THR A 618 57.03 -29.42 -3.34
C THR A 618 55.76 -28.62 -3.60
N ARG A 619 54.62 -29.08 -3.05
CA ARG A 619 53.34 -28.37 -3.21
C ARG A 619 53.33 -26.99 -2.57
N ALA A 620 54.02 -26.80 -1.44
CA ALA A 620 54.17 -25.49 -0.80
C ALA A 620 55.04 -24.52 -1.65
N ALA A 621 56.01 -25.00 -2.39
CA ALA A 621 56.80 -24.22 -3.29
C ALA A 621 56.01 -23.75 -4.52
N GLU A 622 55.07 -24.59 -5.00
CA GLU A 622 54.21 -24.27 -6.14
C GLU A 622 53.07 -23.27 -5.76
N LEU A 623 52.49 -23.44 -4.59
CA LEU A 623 51.28 -22.71 -4.17
C LEU A 623 51.53 -21.47 -3.30
N GLY A 624 52.76 -21.35 -2.74
CA GLY A 624 53.07 -20.32 -1.76
C GLY A 624 53.55 -19.02 -2.40
N PRO A 625 53.40 -17.89 -1.72
CA PRO A 625 54.11 -16.68 -2.07
C PRO A 625 55.63 -16.89 -2.00
N GLU A 626 56.42 -16.01 -2.65
CA GLU A 626 57.86 -16.15 -2.85
C GLU A 626 58.63 -16.55 -1.58
N GLU A 627 58.36 -15.93 -0.45
CA GLU A 627 58.98 -16.29 0.84
C GLU A 627 58.66 -17.73 1.31
N VAL A 628 57.42 -18.16 1.10
CA VAL A 628 56.98 -19.50 1.47
C VAL A 628 57.58 -20.53 0.53
N ALA A 629 57.58 -20.23 -0.76
CA ALA A 629 58.18 -21.04 -1.80
C ALA A 629 59.71 -21.24 -1.56
N ALA A 630 60.43 -20.18 -1.20
CA ALA A 630 61.84 -20.24 -0.88
C ALA A 630 62.14 -21.12 0.37
N ARG A 631 61.29 -21.00 1.42
CA ARG A 631 61.41 -21.86 2.62
C ARG A 631 61.07 -23.31 2.32
N ALA A 632 60.04 -23.53 1.51
CA ALA A 632 59.64 -24.87 1.09
C ALA A 632 60.68 -25.56 0.23
N ALA A 633 61.34 -24.83 -0.68
CA ALA A 633 62.46 -25.34 -1.49
C ALA A 633 63.63 -25.77 -0.64
N ARG A 634 64.04 -24.97 0.34
CA ARG A 634 65.13 -25.31 1.27
C ARG A 634 64.78 -26.59 2.08
N LEU A 635 63.56 -26.68 2.57
CA LEU A 635 63.10 -27.88 3.31
C LEU A 635 63.10 -29.12 2.40
N ARG A 636 62.61 -28.97 1.16
CA ARG A 636 62.57 -30.04 0.17
C ARG A 636 63.95 -30.56 -0.13
N ASP A 637 64.94 -29.67 -0.32
CA ASP A 637 66.31 -30.05 -0.65
C ASP A 637 67.02 -30.70 0.54
N ALA A 638 66.77 -30.25 1.79
CA ALA A 638 67.26 -30.91 3.00
C ALA A 638 66.64 -32.31 3.16
N VAL A 639 65.33 -32.48 3.01
CA VAL A 639 64.63 -33.76 3.07
C VAL A 639 65.11 -34.73 1.98
N ARG A 640 65.42 -34.20 0.79
CA ARG A 640 65.98 -35.01 -0.31
C ARG A 640 67.39 -35.54 0.00
N GLN A 641 68.21 -34.73 0.66
CA GLN A 641 69.55 -35.18 1.11
C GLN A 641 69.43 -36.31 2.16
N GLU A 642 68.52 -36.17 3.13
CA GLU A 642 68.29 -37.21 4.13
C GLU A 642 67.67 -38.50 3.54
N LEU A 643 66.85 -38.41 2.50
CA LEU A 643 66.33 -39.58 1.78
C LEU A 643 67.38 -40.31 0.93
N SER A 644 68.47 -39.62 0.55
CA SER A 644 69.54 -40.19 -0.26
C SER A 644 70.74 -40.69 0.56
N ALA A 645 70.80 -40.34 1.85
CA ALA A 645 71.78 -40.82 2.83
C ALA A 645 71.32 -42.14 3.50
#